data_b09562b85b2ac030d50b38984dccd8a8
#
_entry.id   b09562b85b2ac030d50b38984dccd8a8
#
_cell.length_a   1.000
_cell.length_b   1.000
_cell.length_c   1.000
_cell.angle_alpha   90.00
_cell.angle_beta   90.00
_cell.angle_gamma   90.00
#
_symmetry.space_group_name_H-M   'P 1'
#
loop_
_entity.id
_entity.type
_entity.pdbx_description
1 polymer ?
#
loop_
_entity_poly.entity_id
_entity_poly.type
_entity_poly.pdbx_seq_one_letter_code
_entity_poly.pdbx_strand_id
1 'polypeptide(L)'
;MLVPRPIHTRAFLLGRIVSRGIQTKAPVLAKRSVSTLERYRALMSKPTDMHRAFATEAPLVASHNYMAKRTAGFQQEKVRLDDGTSIPYWVYEGPMDTPMVDKRTYKLIRLANDLEALIIHDPEADKASAAMDVRVGHLSDPEGLYGMAHFCEHLLFLGTKKYPRENEYSEYLSNHSGSSNAFTSLENTNYFFDVGHNHFEGALDRFAQFFLEPLFDPSCTEREIRAVDSEHKKNLQSDLWRSFQLEKSLCRASHPYSKFGTGNLETLWNKPRDMGLDIRAELLKFHEKYYSANMMKLVVLGRESPEQLTKWVAEKFSRVPNKENQVPVFPGSPLGQEQLGTQILFRTIKDVRLLDITFPFPEQVHLFRSKPGQLLSHFIGHEGHGSLFSCLKQRGWANLLSAGQAISAAGFELFKINIDLTNEGYEHYQDVVAAVFQYLDMLRAKPIEEWMYEEVRRLSELRFVFKEKSSPAMYSSSLASQMQHPLPPAWLLSGPYVYREFDAPLVSSTLECLRPDNCRLMLAGREPPKGVSLDHKETWYGTEYTIQPFSPDMLQSCETLEGLAMPRKNEFIPSNLDVAGTPNASLSPTDRPQLLEQSPKARLWHKQDDRFFLPKATVALLLRTPEVNSSPRNAVLSRMLVELVKDSLCEYSYDADVAGLHYDIDSHLDGIDIVLGGYNDKLPHLLESVLNALTKLQVDPKRFAIVHDQVRRNYENFDLEEPYQHAVYYSTYLLTERMWTQHEKLNVVNDVSPHEMQDYIGKVFSRLHVDMLVQGNVTSEQARSLLHAVQQHIAYDALPPQDNVPPRSLVLAPGTNIAWRMPVANKDNNNSSLEYY
;
A
#
# COMPACT_ATOMS: atom_id res chain seq x y z
N MET A 1 -5.78 -7.33 -0.64
CA MET A 1 -6.32 -6.01 -1.02
C MET A 1 -5.19 -5.17 -1.56
N LEU A 2 -5.20 -4.89 -2.85
CA LEU A 2 -4.39 -3.82 -3.40
C LEU A 2 -4.96 -2.52 -2.83
N VAL A 3 -4.27 -1.95 -1.86
CA VAL A 3 -4.57 -0.60 -1.38
C VAL A 3 -4.23 0.33 -2.55
N PRO A 4 -5.18 1.08 -3.11
CA PRO A 4 -4.83 2.16 -4.02
C PRO A 4 -3.88 3.08 -3.23
N ARG A 5 -2.73 3.40 -3.79
CA ARG A 5 -1.86 4.44 -3.24
C ARG A 5 -2.74 5.68 -3.06
N PRO A 6 -2.83 6.27 -1.88
CA PRO A 6 -3.56 7.52 -1.73
C PRO A 6 -2.84 8.58 -2.56
N ILE A 7 -3.48 9.00 -3.61
CA ILE A 7 -3.13 10.22 -4.32
C ILE A 7 -3.40 11.36 -3.34
N HIS A 8 -2.33 12.04 -2.93
CA HIS A 8 -2.31 13.30 -2.19
C HIS A 8 -2.76 13.35 -0.72
N THR A 9 -1.79 13.17 0.18
CA THR A 9 -1.67 14.02 1.38
C THR A 9 -0.26 13.88 1.97
N ARG A 10 0.74 14.53 1.36
CA ARG A 10 2.05 14.78 1.97
C ARG A 10 2.52 16.22 1.75
N ALA A 11 1.65 17.17 2.05
CA ALA A 11 1.99 18.60 2.00
C ALA A 11 2.01 19.20 3.41
N PHE A 12 2.71 18.59 4.39
CA PHE A 12 2.93 19.23 5.70
C PHE A 12 4.11 18.61 6.46
N LEU A 13 5.31 18.58 5.87
CA LEU A 13 6.51 18.10 6.61
C LEU A 13 7.71 19.05 6.62
N LEU A 14 7.59 20.26 6.10
CA LEU A 14 8.68 21.26 6.17
C LEU A 14 8.49 22.31 7.29
N GLY A 15 7.43 22.25 8.08
CA GLY A 15 7.08 23.32 9.04
C GLY A 15 7.21 22.99 10.53
N ARG A 16 7.54 21.77 10.96
CA ARG A 16 7.57 21.44 12.41
C ARG A 16 8.72 20.53 12.83
N ILE A 17 9.95 20.95 12.68
CA ILE A 17 11.07 20.42 13.47
C ILE A 17 11.86 21.59 14.05
N VAL A 18 11.30 22.26 15.04
CA VAL A 18 12.07 23.04 16.01
C VAL A 18 11.40 22.89 17.38
N SER A 19 12.17 22.35 18.29
CA SER A 19 12.09 22.36 19.75
C SER A 19 11.66 21.08 20.45
N ARG A 20 12.62 20.32 20.95
CA ARG A 20 12.93 20.06 22.36
C ARG A 20 14.09 19.07 22.48
N GLY A 21 15.20 19.56 23.00
CA GLY A 21 16.36 18.72 23.33
C GLY A 21 16.09 17.89 24.61
N ILE A 22 16.44 16.62 24.54
CA ILE A 22 16.66 15.79 25.74
C ILE A 22 18.02 15.12 25.56
N GLN A 23 18.94 15.46 26.44
CA GLN A 23 20.25 14.80 26.54
C GLN A 23 20.05 13.43 27.18
N THR A 24 20.45 12.36 26.48
CA THR A 24 20.73 11.08 27.13
C THR A 24 22.07 10.54 26.67
N LYS A 25 22.86 10.14 27.64
CA LYS A 25 24.22 9.59 27.52
C LYS A 25 24.18 8.23 26.84
N ALA A 26 25.00 8.05 25.79
CA ALA A 26 25.22 6.77 25.13
C ALA A 26 26.26 5.91 25.89
N PRO A 27 26.09 4.59 25.95
CA PRO A 27 27.20 3.67 26.13
C PRO A 27 27.35 2.64 25.01
N VAL A 28 28.60 2.52 24.57
CA VAL A 28 29.27 1.32 24.03
C VAL A 28 28.55 0.46 23.00
N LEU A 29 28.57 0.89 21.73
CA LEU A 29 28.14 0.05 20.60
C LEU A 29 29.13 0.02 19.40
N ALA A 30 30.35 0.49 19.58
CA ALA A 30 31.29 0.66 18.46
C ALA A 30 31.89 -0.65 17.90
N LYS A 31 31.80 -1.79 18.60
CA LYS A 31 32.43 -3.03 18.12
C LYS A 31 31.59 -3.90 17.19
N ARG A 32 30.25 -3.72 17.14
CA ARG A 32 29.38 -4.53 16.26
C ARG A 32 29.21 -3.94 14.84
N SER A 33 29.33 -2.64 14.68
CA SER A 33 29.15 -1.97 13.39
C SER A 33 30.27 -2.23 12.38
N VAL A 34 31.50 -2.40 12.84
CA VAL A 34 32.66 -2.73 11.98
C VAL A 34 32.48 -4.12 11.36
N SER A 35 32.00 -5.10 12.15
CA SER A 35 31.79 -6.46 11.65
C SER A 35 30.63 -6.53 10.61
N THR A 36 29.67 -5.63 10.67
CA THR A 36 28.55 -5.55 9.72
C THR A 36 29.00 -4.92 8.39
N LEU A 37 29.85 -3.90 8.45
CA LEU A 37 30.45 -3.28 7.27
C LEU A 37 31.45 -4.21 6.56
N GLU A 38 32.22 -4.99 7.32
CA GLU A 38 33.13 -6.00 6.76
C GLU A 38 32.36 -7.15 6.10
N ARG A 39 31.25 -7.60 6.71
CA ARG A 39 30.32 -8.56 6.09
C ARG A 39 29.69 -8.00 4.82
N TYR A 40 29.34 -6.71 4.81
CA TYR A 40 28.80 -6.00 3.65
C TYR A 40 29.81 -5.97 2.50
N ARG A 41 31.07 -5.59 2.76
CA ARG A 41 32.13 -5.59 1.74
C ARG A 41 32.43 -6.98 1.20
N ALA A 42 32.40 -8.01 2.05
CA ALA A 42 32.58 -9.39 1.66
C ALA A 42 31.43 -9.93 0.81
N LEU A 43 30.19 -9.53 1.11
CA LEU A 43 28.98 -9.89 0.34
C LEU A 43 28.94 -9.24 -1.06
N MET A 44 29.49 -8.02 -1.18
CA MET A 44 29.45 -7.25 -2.43
C MET A 44 30.63 -7.54 -3.37
N SER A 45 31.69 -8.15 -2.89
CA SER A 45 32.86 -8.48 -3.70
C SER A 45 32.66 -9.65 -4.67
N LYS A 46 31.58 -10.44 -4.48
CA LYS A 46 31.21 -11.55 -5.40
C LYS A 46 29.70 -11.69 -5.50
N PRO A 47 29.10 -11.57 -6.69
CA PRO A 47 27.67 -11.74 -6.91
C PRO A 47 27.09 -13.09 -6.44
N THR A 48 27.95 -14.12 -6.37
CA THR A 48 27.61 -15.47 -5.93
C THR A 48 27.51 -15.65 -4.40
N ASP A 49 28.03 -14.71 -3.60
CA ASP A 49 28.11 -14.88 -2.15
C ASP A 49 26.87 -14.33 -1.39
N MET A 50 26.04 -13.51 -2.04
CA MET A 50 24.72 -13.13 -1.47
C MET A 50 23.81 -14.36 -1.32
N HIS A 51 23.90 -15.32 -2.22
CA HIS A 51 23.19 -16.59 -2.12
C HIS A 51 23.50 -17.38 -0.84
N ARG A 52 24.74 -17.33 -0.37
CA ARG A 52 25.18 -18.07 0.83
C ARG A 52 24.69 -17.45 2.14
N ALA A 53 24.40 -16.16 2.15
CA ALA A 53 23.88 -15.49 3.35
C ALA A 53 22.41 -15.86 3.66
N PHE A 54 21.66 -16.29 2.63
CA PHE A 54 20.25 -16.69 2.73
C PHE A 54 20.03 -18.21 2.50
N ALA A 55 21.06 -18.97 2.22
CA ALA A 55 20.97 -20.41 1.94
C ALA A 55 21.08 -21.24 3.22
N THR A 56 20.12 -21.13 4.11
CA THR A 56 19.86 -22.21 5.06
C THR A 56 18.79 -23.11 4.44
N GLU A 57 19.10 -24.38 4.19
CA GLU A 57 18.12 -25.38 3.77
C GLU A 57 17.04 -25.51 4.85
N ALA A 58 15.89 -24.90 4.62
CA ALA A 58 14.72 -25.17 5.43
C ALA A 58 14.05 -26.45 4.91
N PRO A 59 13.68 -27.39 5.78
CA PRO A 59 13.07 -28.64 5.34
C PRO A 59 11.75 -28.38 4.62
N LEU A 60 11.52 -29.08 3.51
CA LEU A 60 10.26 -29.12 2.76
C LEU A 60 9.11 -29.58 3.66
N VAL A 61 8.10 -28.76 3.83
CA VAL A 61 6.88 -29.10 4.58
C VAL A 61 5.78 -29.46 3.58
N ALA A 62 5.35 -30.72 3.57
CA ALA A 62 4.28 -31.22 2.73
C ALA A 62 2.91 -30.61 3.13
N SER A 63 2.08 -30.33 2.14
CA SER A 63 0.93 -29.41 2.14
C SER A 63 -0.30 -29.75 2.99
N HIS A 64 -0.39 -30.86 3.70
CA HIS A 64 -1.64 -31.26 4.37
C HIS A 64 -1.57 -31.48 5.90
N ASN A 65 -0.43 -31.24 6.55
CA ASN A 65 -0.30 -31.32 8.00
C ASN A 65 0.57 -30.16 8.54
N TYR A 66 0.21 -28.97 8.13
CA TYR A 66 1.02 -27.77 8.29
C TYR A 66 1.22 -27.39 9.77
N MET A 67 0.19 -27.54 10.60
CA MET A 67 0.26 -27.21 12.03
C MET A 67 0.98 -28.28 12.88
N ALA A 68 0.93 -29.56 12.48
CA ALA A 68 1.47 -30.66 13.28
C ALA A 68 3.00 -30.82 13.22
N LYS A 69 3.71 -30.17 12.26
CA LYS A 69 5.16 -30.35 12.05
C LYS A 69 6.04 -29.13 12.35
N ARG A 70 5.51 -28.07 12.95
CA ARG A 70 6.31 -26.90 13.37
C ARG A 70 7.17 -27.11 14.62
N THR A 71 7.38 -28.34 15.06
CA THR A 71 8.22 -28.63 16.26
C THR A 71 9.71 -28.74 15.94
N ALA A 72 10.10 -28.89 14.69
CA ALA A 72 11.49 -28.97 14.30
C ALA A 72 12.19 -27.61 14.58
N GLY A 73 13.26 -27.64 15.37
CA GLY A 73 14.04 -26.45 15.74
C GLY A 73 13.48 -25.65 16.93
N PHE A 74 12.47 -26.16 17.65
CA PHE A 74 12.00 -25.55 18.88
C PHE A 74 12.51 -26.32 20.11
N GLN A 75 13.01 -25.58 21.09
CA GLN A 75 13.41 -26.11 22.40
C GLN A 75 12.46 -25.64 23.49
N GLN A 76 12.21 -26.50 24.47
CA GLN A 76 11.34 -26.19 25.60
C GLN A 76 12.11 -25.37 26.65
N GLU A 77 11.56 -24.23 27.01
CA GLU A 77 11.99 -23.39 28.10
C GLU A 77 10.88 -23.17 29.12
N LYS A 78 11.18 -22.50 30.22
CA LYS A 78 10.23 -22.09 31.24
C LYS A 78 10.50 -20.63 31.65
N VAL A 79 9.45 -19.85 31.75
CA VAL A 79 9.50 -18.52 32.34
C VAL A 79 8.92 -18.57 33.76
N ARG A 80 9.61 -17.97 34.74
CA ARG A 80 9.11 -17.83 36.07
C ARG A 80 8.43 -16.50 36.27
N LEU A 81 7.19 -16.54 36.73
CA LEU A 81 6.42 -15.35 37.06
C LEU A 81 6.75 -14.84 38.47
N ASP A 82 6.31 -13.62 38.81
CA ASP A 82 6.59 -12.98 40.10
C ASP A 82 5.91 -13.69 41.27
N ASP A 83 4.79 -14.38 41.04
CA ASP A 83 4.08 -15.21 42.00
C ASP A 83 4.76 -16.59 42.26
N GLY A 84 5.88 -16.86 41.57
CA GLY A 84 6.59 -18.11 41.63
C GLY A 84 6.11 -19.18 40.64
N THR A 85 5.03 -18.94 39.92
CA THR A 85 4.50 -19.86 38.88
C THR A 85 5.51 -20.00 37.74
N SER A 86 5.62 -21.22 37.19
CA SER A 86 6.51 -21.49 36.06
C SER A 86 5.70 -21.92 34.85
N ILE A 87 5.76 -21.14 33.76
CA ILE A 87 5.01 -21.40 32.53
C ILE A 87 5.97 -21.96 31.48
N PRO A 88 5.69 -23.18 30.93
CA PRO A 88 6.49 -23.75 29.86
C PRO A 88 6.12 -23.07 28.53
N TYR A 89 7.11 -22.90 27.68
CA TYR A 89 6.96 -22.45 26.28
C TYR A 89 8.05 -23.08 25.42
N TRP A 90 7.92 -23.00 24.11
CA TRP A 90 8.92 -23.45 23.14
C TRP A 90 9.47 -22.27 22.39
N VAL A 91 10.79 -22.22 22.22
CA VAL A 91 11.50 -21.17 21.48
C VAL A 91 12.16 -21.74 20.23
N TYR A 92 12.06 -21.04 19.11
CA TYR A 92 12.78 -21.39 17.90
C TYR A 92 14.24 -20.97 18.02
N GLU A 93 15.16 -21.92 17.93
CA GLU A 93 16.60 -21.73 18.09
C GLU A 93 17.35 -21.44 16.79
N GLY A 94 16.68 -21.61 15.63
CA GLY A 94 17.30 -21.39 14.33
C GLY A 94 17.51 -19.90 14.00
N PRO A 95 18.37 -19.61 13.02
CA PRO A 95 18.51 -18.25 12.51
C PRO A 95 17.24 -17.79 11.80
N MET A 96 16.94 -16.50 11.87
CA MET A 96 15.91 -15.84 11.09
C MET A 96 16.58 -14.85 10.14
N ASP A 97 16.15 -14.85 8.87
CA ASP A 97 16.57 -13.84 7.91
C ASP A 97 16.09 -12.47 8.35
N THR A 98 17.00 -11.54 8.56
CA THR A 98 16.68 -10.15 8.94
C THR A 98 17.28 -9.17 7.93
N PRO A 99 16.64 -8.02 7.68
CA PRO A 99 17.27 -6.95 6.92
C PRO A 99 18.61 -6.57 7.53
N MET A 100 19.60 -6.27 6.71
CA MET A 100 20.96 -5.98 7.19
C MET A 100 21.03 -4.74 8.10
N VAL A 101 20.15 -3.78 7.85
CA VAL A 101 20.09 -2.52 8.61
C VAL A 101 19.18 -2.61 9.83
N ASP A 102 18.58 -3.76 10.06
CA ASP A 102 17.67 -3.98 11.18
C ASP A 102 18.45 -4.34 12.44
N LYS A 103 18.32 -3.49 13.46
CA LYS A 103 18.99 -3.65 14.77
C LYS A 103 18.11 -4.37 15.80
N ARG A 104 16.88 -4.73 15.42
CA ARG A 104 15.93 -5.41 16.30
C ARG A 104 16.36 -6.85 16.57
N THR A 105 15.98 -7.37 17.72
CA THR A 105 16.15 -8.79 18.06
C THR A 105 14.79 -9.48 17.95
N TYR A 106 14.76 -10.64 17.32
CA TYR A 106 13.55 -11.43 17.07
C TYR A 106 13.63 -12.76 17.81
N LYS A 107 12.55 -13.12 18.50
CA LYS A 107 12.40 -14.40 19.20
C LYS A 107 11.01 -14.95 18.91
N LEU A 108 10.94 -16.06 18.16
CA LEU A 108 9.68 -16.75 17.90
C LEU A 108 9.45 -17.79 19.01
N ILE A 109 8.31 -17.69 19.66
CA ILE A 109 7.91 -18.62 20.72
C ILE A 109 6.55 -19.26 20.44
N ARG A 110 6.28 -20.40 21.04
CA ARG A 110 4.98 -21.05 21.08
C ARG A 110 4.62 -21.39 22.52
N LEU A 111 3.46 -20.95 22.97
CA LEU A 111 2.94 -21.23 24.30
C LEU A 111 2.33 -22.65 24.37
N ALA A 112 2.06 -23.13 25.58
CA ALA A 112 1.49 -24.45 25.80
C ALA A 112 0.06 -24.63 25.24
N ASN A 113 -0.64 -23.54 24.99
CA ASN A 113 -1.95 -23.50 24.32
C ASN A 113 -1.87 -23.36 22.79
N ASP A 114 -0.68 -23.62 22.20
CA ASP A 114 -0.37 -23.51 20.77
C ASP A 114 -0.48 -22.10 20.17
N LEU A 115 -0.64 -21.05 20.96
CA LEU A 115 -0.49 -19.68 20.48
C LEU A 115 0.97 -19.43 20.11
N GLU A 116 1.22 -19.03 18.87
CA GLU A 116 2.57 -18.60 18.43
C GLU A 116 2.72 -17.10 18.55
N ALA A 117 3.85 -16.67 19.12
CA ALA A 117 4.14 -15.26 19.30
C ALA A 117 5.54 -14.90 18.80
N LEU A 118 5.64 -13.81 18.03
CA LEU A 118 6.90 -13.21 17.62
C LEU A 118 7.22 -12.04 18.57
N ILE A 119 8.27 -12.19 19.34
CA ILE A 119 8.79 -11.18 20.27
C ILE A 119 9.83 -10.34 19.53
N ILE A 120 9.66 -9.02 19.53
CA ILE A 120 10.56 -8.08 18.85
C ILE A 120 11.06 -7.06 19.86
N HIS A 121 12.35 -7.11 20.14
CA HIS A 121 13.01 -6.09 20.94
C HIS A 121 13.58 -5.01 20.02
N ASP A 122 13.08 -3.78 20.15
CA ASP A 122 13.60 -2.59 19.46
C ASP A 122 13.97 -1.52 20.48
N PRO A 123 15.27 -1.40 20.84
CA PRO A 123 15.72 -0.45 21.86
C PRO A 123 15.50 1.02 21.48
N GLU A 124 15.27 1.29 20.20
CA GLU A 124 15.07 2.65 19.66
C GLU A 124 13.60 3.00 19.42
N ALA A 125 12.65 2.07 19.66
CA ALA A 125 11.24 2.31 19.40
C ALA A 125 10.64 3.41 20.29
N ASP A 126 10.04 4.42 19.70
CA ASP A 126 9.33 5.48 20.45
C ASP A 126 8.02 4.99 21.05
N LYS A 127 7.35 4.11 20.36
CA LYS A 127 6.13 3.43 20.79
C LYS A 127 6.33 1.93 20.81
N ALA A 128 5.70 1.26 21.75
CA ALA A 128 5.52 -0.17 21.74
C ALA A 128 4.23 -0.54 21.01
N SER A 129 4.13 -1.76 20.51
CA SER A 129 2.94 -2.24 19.78
C SER A 129 2.71 -3.73 19.99
N ALA A 130 1.45 -4.15 19.84
CA ALA A 130 1.13 -5.55 19.67
C ALA A 130 0.04 -5.72 18.60
N ALA A 131 0.03 -6.90 17.98
CA ALA A 131 -1.00 -7.31 17.03
C ALA A 131 -1.35 -8.78 17.23
N MET A 132 -2.65 -9.07 17.14
CA MET A 132 -3.18 -10.44 17.14
C MET A 132 -3.94 -10.66 15.84
N ASP A 133 -3.52 -11.67 15.09
CA ASP A 133 -4.23 -12.11 13.89
C ASP A 133 -4.94 -13.44 14.18
N VAL A 134 -6.26 -13.44 14.00
CA VAL A 134 -7.11 -14.61 14.20
C VAL A 134 -7.50 -15.17 12.84
N ARG A 135 -7.29 -16.46 12.61
CA ARG A 135 -7.55 -17.13 11.32
C ARG A 135 -9.05 -17.36 11.09
N VAL A 136 -9.82 -16.29 11.12
CA VAL A 136 -11.25 -16.26 10.80
C VAL A 136 -11.60 -14.90 10.20
N GLY A 137 -12.26 -14.90 9.05
CA GLY A 137 -12.74 -13.71 8.35
C GLY A 137 -14.15 -13.91 7.81
N HIS A 138 -14.63 -13.02 6.96
CA HIS A 138 -16.02 -13.00 6.52
C HIS A 138 -16.41 -14.18 5.60
N LEU A 139 -15.45 -14.94 5.03
CA LEU A 139 -15.78 -16.19 4.33
C LEU A 139 -16.40 -17.23 5.27
N SER A 140 -16.10 -17.13 6.56
CA SER A 140 -16.64 -18.01 7.61
C SER A 140 -17.99 -17.56 8.17
N ASP A 141 -18.55 -16.46 7.70
CA ASP A 141 -19.87 -16.00 8.15
C ASP A 141 -20.93 -17.08 7.95
N PRO A 142 -21.83 -17.31 8.93
CA PRO A 142 -22.93 -18.23 8.78
C PRO A 142 -23.84 -17.81 7.64
N GLU A 143 -24.47 -18.78 6.97
CA GLU A 143 -25.38 -18.49 5.87
C GLU A 143 -26.57 -17.63 6.35
N GLY A 144 -26.81 -16.54 5.64
CA GLY A 144 -27.86 -15.55 5.98
C GLY A 144 -27.49 -14.55 7.08
N LEU A 145 -26.36 -14.72 7.78
CA LEU A 145 -25.85 -13.82 8.84
C LEU A 145 -24.55 -13.15 8.38
N TYR A 146 -24.60 -12.46 7.26
CA TYR A 146 -23.44 -11.85 6.64
C TYR A 146 -22.95 -10.62 7.41
N GLY A 147 -21.62 -10.49 7.55
CA GLY A 147 -20.98 -9.49 8.37
C GLY A 147 -20.74 -9.90 9.82
N MET A 148 -20.95 -11.18 10.16
CA MET A 148 -20.78 -11.70 11.53
C MET A 148 -19.33 -11.56 12.03
N ALA A 149 -18.34 -11.87 11.20
CA ALA A 149 -16.93 -11.71 11.55
C ALA A 149 -16.58 -10.25 11.83
N HIS A 150 -17.06 -9.34 10.99
CA HIS A 150 -16.87 -7.89 11.15
C HIS A 150 -17.59 -7.35 12.39
N PHE A 151 -18.79 -7.80 12.65
CA PHE A 151 -19.54 -7.47 13.86
C PHE A 151 -18.85 -8.00 15.14
N CYS A 152 -18.26 -9.20 15.09
CA CYS A 152 -17.44 -9.74 16.17
C CYS A 152 -16.21 -8.85 16.43
N GLU A 153 -15.55 -8.35 15.39
CA GLU A 153 -14.46 -7.41 15.48
C GLU A 153 -14.84 -6.19 16.32
N HIS A 154 -15.96 -5.52 15.98
CA HIS A 154 -16.43 -4.34 16.69
C HIS A 154 -16.67 -4.58 18.18
N LEU A 155 -17.34 -5.66 18.50
CA LEU A 155 -17.76 -5.93 19.88
C LEU A 155 -16.62 -6.33 20.82
N LEU A 156 -15.48 -6.81 20.30
CA LEU A 156 -14.32 -7.15 21.13
C LEU A 156 -13.68 -5.94 21.80
N PHE A 157 -13.85 -4.74 21.24
CA PHE A 157 -13.34 -3.50 21.83
C PHE A 157 -14.16 -2.99 23.01
N LEU A 158 -15.37 -3.51 23.21
CA LEU A 158 -16.39 -2.92 24.08
C LEU A 158 -16.47 -3.62 25.46
N GLY A 159 -15.35 -3.59 26.16
CA GLY A 159 -15.26 -4.08 27.53
C GLY A 159 -14.98 -5.57 27.66
N THR A 160 -14.30 -5.91 28.72
CA THR A 160 -13.92 -7.26 29.11
C THR A 160 -14.24 -7.49 30.58
N LYS A 161 -14.24 -8.72 31.05
CA LYS A 161 -14.53 -9.02 32.45
C LYS A 161 -13.58 -8.31 33.43
N LYS A 162 -12.29 -8.23 33.08
CA LYS A 162 -11.28 -7.54 33.91
C LYS A 162 -11.41 -6.01 33.80
N TYR A 163 -11.80 -5.49 32.64
CA TYR A 163 -11.95 -4.07 32.32
C TYR A 163 -13.35 -3.81 31.77
N PRO A 164 -14.37 -3.71 32.62
CA PRO A 164 -15.77 -3.77 32.18
C PRO A 164 -16.29 -2.47 31.54
N ARG A 165 -15.60 -1.33 31.71
CA ARG A 165 -16.04 -0.09 31.08
C ARG A 165 -15.82 -0.17 29.58
N GLU A 166 -16.83 0.20 28.81
CA GLU A 166 -16.84 0.12 27.35
C GLU A 166 -15.62 0.79 26.70
N ASN A 167 -15.29 2.01 27.10
CA ASN A 167 -14.20 2.80 26.52
C ASN A 167 -12.85 2.61 27.24
N GLU A 168 -12.73 1.70 28.18
CA GLU A 168 -11.54 1.53 29.03
C GLU A 168 -10.25 1.36 28.23
N TYR A 169 -10.30 0.57 27.17
CA TYR A 169 -9.14 0.31 26.34
C TYR A 169 -8.74 1.53 25.51
N SER A 170 -9.67 2.12 24.78
CA SER A 170 -9.40 3.30 23.95
C SER A 170 -9.00 4.51 24.78
N GLU A 171 -9.61 4.70 25.95
CA GLU A 171 -9.24 5.76 26.89
C GLU A 171 -7.83 5.57 27.43
N TYR A 172 -7.45 4.33 27.78
CA TYR A 172 -6.10 4.02 28.23
C TYR A 172 -5.06 4.35 27.14
N LEU A 173 -5.29 3.91 25.90
CA LEU A 173 -4.38 4.20 24.80
C LEU A 173 -4.25 5.69 24.51
N SER A 174 -5.39 6.40 24.41
CA SER A 174 -5.41 7.84 24.10
C SER A 174 -4.68 8.66 25.16
N ASN A 175 -4.85 8.32 26.45
CA ASN A 175 -4.16 8.98 27.56
C ASN A 175 -2.64 8.75 27.54
N HIS A 176 -2.16 7.74 26.82
CA HIS A 176 -0.76 7.37 26.75
C HIS A 176 -0.18 7.46 25.32
N SER A 177 -0.70 8.40 24.52
CA SER A 177 -0.26 8.67 23.14
C SER A 177 -0.38 7.46 22.21
N GLY A 178 -1.32 6.56 22.50
CA GLY A 178 -1.56 5.34 21.73
C GLY A 178 -2.80 5.43 20.84
N SER A 179 -2.90 4.45 19.96
CA SER A 179 -4.05 4.23 19.08
C SER A 179 -4.24 2.74 18.82
N SER A 180 -5.45 2.34 18.45
CA SER A 180 -5.75 0.98 18.03
C SER A 180 -6.58 0.97 16.77
N ASN A 181 -6.51 -0.13 16.04
CA ASN A 181 -7.38 -0.40 14.91
C ASN A 181 -7.54 -1.92 14.74
N ALA A 182 -8.48 -2.31 13.88
CA ALA A 182 -8.64 -3.68 13.44
C ALA A 182 -9.12 -3.72 11.99
N PHE A 183 -9.11 -4.89 11.38
CA PHE A 183 -9.76 -5.14 10.11
C PHE A 183 -10.17 -6.61 9.99
N THR A 184 -11.30 -6.85 9.34
CA THR A 184 -11.77 -8.17 8.95
C THR A 184 -11.56 -8.37 7.45
N SER A 185 -10.73 -9.35 7.10
CA SER A 185 -10.45 -9.75 5.73
C SER A 185 -11.28 -10.98 5.33
N LEU A 186 -10.90 -11.62 4.21
CA LEU A 186 -11.54 -12.84 3.72
C LEU A 186 -11.48 -13.97 4.77
N GLU A 187 -10.30 -14.26 5.30
CA GLU A 187 -10.02 -15.43 6.13
C GLU A 187 -9.33 -15.12 7.45
N ASN A 188 -9.09 -13.85 7.76
CA ASN A 188 -8.49 -13.43 9.02
C ASN A 188 -9.09 -12.12 9.54
N THR A 189 -9.04 -11.94 10.86
CA THR A 189 -9.36 -10.69 11.56
C THR A 189 -8.12 -10.28 12.36
N ASN A 190 -7.63 -9.07 12.15
CA ASN A 190 -6.40 -8.56 12.75
C ASN A 190 -6.70 -7.39 13.67
N TYR A 191 -6.25 -7.47 14.92
CA TYR A 191 -6.37 -6.44 15.96
C TYR A 191 -4.99 -5.93 16.28
N PHE A 192 -4.78 -4.61 16.33
CA PHE A 192 -3.47 -4.06 16.65
C PHE A 192 -3.55 -2.69 17.34
N PHE A 193 -2.52 -2.37 18.09
CA PHE A 193 -2.37 -1.08 18.75
C PHE A 193 -0.92 -0.64 18.83
N ASP A 194 -0.72 0.66 19.06
CA ASP A 194 0.50 1.22 19.61
C ASP A 194 0.23 2.02 20.89
N VAL A 195 1.28 2.25 21.66
CA VAL A 195 1.22 3.03 22.90
C VAL A 195 2.62 3.56 23.26
N GLY A 196 2.70 4.67 23.99
CA GLY A 196 3.97 5.12 24.55
C GLY A 196 4.64 4.01 25.37
N HIS A 197 5.92 3.74 25.12
CA HIS A 197 6.63 2.55 25.61
C HIS A 197 6.49 2.31 27.14
N ASN A 198 6.45 3.34 27.98
CA ASN A 198 6.32 3.23 29.44
C ASN A 198 4.96 2.66 29.90
N HIS A 199 3.99 2.54 29.03
CA HIS A 199 2.64 2.10 29.34
C HIS A 199 2.27 0.79 28.60
N PHE A 200 3.27 0.11 28.06
CA PHE A 200 3.06 -1.06 27.20
C PHE A 200 2.44 -2.24 27.94
N GLU A 201 2.94 -2.59 29.13
CA GLU A 201 2.42 -3.72 29.89
C GLU A 201 0.91 -3.57 30.18
N GLY A 202 0.48 -2.37 30.59
CA GLY A 202 -0.93 -2.09 30.90
C GLY A 202 -1.82 -2.13 29.66
N ALA A 203 -1.32 -1.71 28.50
CA ALA A 203 -2.02 -1.84 27.22
C ALA A 203 -2.11 -3.30 26.79
N LEU A 204 -1.01 -4.05 26.88
CA LEU A 204 -0.94 -5.47 26.52
C LEU A 204 -1.87 -6.34 27.39
N ASP A 205 -1.99 -6.02 28.67
CA ASP A 205 -2.91 -6.70 29.56
C ASP A 205 -4.38 -6.49 29.16
N ARG A 206 -4.77 -5.24 28.83
CA ARG A 206 -6.12 -4.93 28.33
C ARG A 206 -6.39 -5.63 26.99
N PHE A 207 -5.43 -5.60 26.10
CA PHE A 207 -5.52 -6.25 24.80
C PHE A 207 -5.68 -7.78 24.91
N ALA A 208 -4.95 -8.43 25.81
CA ALA A 208 -5.06 -9.86 26.05
C ALA A 208 -6.49 -10.27 26.51
N GLN A 209 -7.18 -9.39 27.23
CA GLN A 209 -8.54 -9.70 27.72
C GLN A 209 -9.58 -9.85 26.59
N PHE A 210 -9.35 -9.27 25.41
CA PHE A 210 -10.20 -9.49 24.22
C PHE A 210 -10.32 -10.97 23.87
N PHE A 211 -9.26 -11.74 24.09
CA PHE A 211 -9.15 -13.15 23.73
C PHE A 211 -9.36 -14.08 24.90
N LEU A 212 -9.47 -13.52 26.10
CA LEU A 212 -9.69 -14.30 27.34
C LEU A 212 -11.17 -14.27 27.76
N GLU A 213 -11.69 -13.09 28.07
CA GLU A 213 -13.03 -12.93 28.66
C GLU A 213 -13.71 -11.64 28.14
N PRO A 214 -14.02 -11.53 26.82
CA PRO A 214 -14.80 -10.40 26.30
C PRO A 214 -16.24 -10.47 26.84
N LEU A 215 -16.85 -9.31 27.12
CA LEU A 215 -18.19 -9.24 27.69
C LEU A 215 -19.30 -9.47 26.67
N PHE A 216 -19.12 -8.97 25.44
CA PHE A 216 -20.18 -8.94 24.44
C PHE A 216 -21.49 -8.41 25.03
N ASP A 217 -21.42 -7.21 25.64
CA ASP A 217 -22.52 -6.66 26.42
C ASP A 217 -23.79 -6.50 25.57
N PRO A 218 -24.96 -7.00 26.02
CA PRO A 218 -26.20 -6.89 25.27
C PRO A 218 -26.59 -5.45 24.95
N SER A 219 -26.26 -4.48 25.82
CA SER A 219 -26.57 -3.06 25.62
C SER A 219 -25.81 -2.43 24.46
N CYS A 220 -24.67 -2.99 24.06
CA CYS A 220 -23.86 -2.52 22.95
C CYS A 220 -24.32 -3.08 21.60
N THR A 221 -24.99 -4.22 21.58
CA THR A 221 -25.31 -5.01 20.38
C THR A 221 -26.02 -4.18 19.31
N GLU A 222 -27.15 -3.55 19.63
CA GLU A 222 -27.93 -2.78 18.64
C GLU A 222 -27.16 -1.54 18.16
N ARG A 223 -26.44 -0.88 19.03
CA ARG A 223 -25.66 0.32 18.68
C ARG A 223 -24.54 -0.01 17.70
N GLU A 224 -23.83 -1.11 17.93
CA GLU A 224 -22.72 -1.53 17.04
C GLU A 224 -23.24 -2.05 15.70
N ILE A 225 -24.39 -2.69 15.64
CA ILE A 225 -25.03 -3.02 14.36
C ILE A 225 -25.34 -1.75 13.58
N ARG A 226 -25.77 -0.68 14.26
CA ARG A 226 -25.99 0.62 13.61
C ARG A 226 -24.68 1.28 13.15
N ALA A 227 -23.57 1.07 13.87
CA ALA A 227 -22.25 1.52 13.45
C ALA A 227 -21.81 0.78 12.17
N VAL A 228 -21.92 -0.55 12.11
CA VAL A 228 -21.65 -1.35 10.92
C VAL A 228 -22.54 -0.93 9.73
N ASP A 229 -23.84 -0.69 9.99
CA ASP A 229 -24.79 -0.18 8.97
C ASP A 229 -24.37 1.21 8.44
N SER A 230 -23.88 2.07 9.32
CA SER A 230 -23.38 3.40 8.93
C SER A 230 -22.11 3.30 8.10
N GLU A 231 -21.22 2.36 8.36
CA GLU A 231 -20.04 2.09 7.54
C GLU A 231 -20.41 1.59 6.15
N HIS A 232 -21.37 0.67 6.05
CA HIS A 232 -21.92 0.24 4.77
C HIS A 232 -22.53 1.42 4.00
N LYS A 233 -23.37 2.23 4.67
CA LYS A 233 -24.00 3.41 4.06
C LYS A 233 -22.99 4.45 3.57
N LYS A 234 -21.91 4.68 4.32
CA LYS A 234 -20.80 5.54 3.90
C LYS A 234 -20.22 5.08 2.56
N ASN A 235 -20.12 3.78 2.35
CA ASN A 235 -19.48 3.19 1.19
C ASN A 235 -20.42 3.01 -0.03
N LEU A 236 -21.71 3.32 0.06
CA LEU A 236 -22.67 3.17 -1.05
C LEU A 236 -22.32 4.00 -2.29
N GLN A 237 -21.62 5.12 -2.11
CA GLN A 237 -21.16 6.01 -3.17
C GLN A 237 -19.71 5.76 -3.61
N SER A 238 -19.07 4.72 -3.07
CA SER A 238 -17.70 4.35 -3.42
C SER A 238 -17.66 3.34 -4.56
N ASP A 239 -17.17 3.72 -5.73
CA ASP A 239 -17.05 2.82 -6.88
C ASP A 239 -16.15 1.61 -6.58
N LEU A 240 -15.15 1.75 -5.70
CA LEU A 240 -14.32 0.65 -5.24
C LEU A 240 -15.16 -0.44 -4.54
N TRP A 241 -15.99 -0.06 -3.57
CA TRP A 241 -16.84 -1.01 -2.83
C TRP A 241 -17.96 -1.58 -3.69
N ARG A 242 -18.53 -0.75 -4.58
CA ARG A 242 -19.57 -1.14 -5.55
C ARG A 242 -19.05 -2.19 -6.51
N SER A 243 -17.87 -1.96 -7.09
CA SER A 243 -17.20 -2.90 -8.00
C SER A 243 -16.81 -4.19 -7.30
N PHE A 244 -16.20 -4.09 -6.10
CA PHE A 244 -15.77 -5.26 -5.32
C PHE A 244 -16.94 -6.15 -4.93
N GLN A 245 -18.05 -5.59 -4.44
CA GLN A 245 -19.22 -6.40 -4.07
C GLN A 245 -19.94 -6.95 -5.30
N LEU A 246 -20.02 -6.21 -6.40
CA LEU A 246 -20.60 -6.71 -7.66
C LEU A 246 -19.80 -7.94 -8.14
N GLU A 247 -18.47 -7.86 -8.14
CA GLU A 247 -17.60 -8.98 -8.50
C GLU A 247 -17.90 -10.23 -7.66
N LYS A 248 -18.05 -10.08 -6.35
CA LYS A 248 -18.39 -11.16 -5.41
C LYS A 248 -19.78 -11.72 -5.65
N SER A 249 -20.78 -10.85 -5.76
CA SER A 249 -22.19 -11.25 -5.94
C SER A 249 -22.42 -12.07 -7.21
N LEU A 250 -21.58 -11.88 -8.22
CA LEU A 250 -21.63 -12.59 -9.50
C LEU A 250 -20.70 -13.81 -9.57
N CYS A 251 -20.16 -14.25 -8.46
CA CYS A 251 -19.50 -15.55 -8.32
C CYS A 251 -20.50 -16.68 -8.09
N ARG A 252 -20.04 -17.93 -8.09
CA ARG A 252 -20.92 -19.08 -7.75
C ARG A 252 -21.57 -18.85 -6.39
N ALA A 253 -22.89 -18.88 -6.33
CA ALA A 253 -23.65 -18.65 -5.10
C ALA A 253 -23.31 -19.65 -3.98
N SER A 254 -22.90 -20.87 -4.33
CA SER A 254 -22.46 -21.90 -3.36
C SER A 254 -21.05 -21.66 -2.81
N HIS A 255 -20.27 -20.76 -3.40
CA HIS A 255 -18.91 -20.47 -2.94
C HIS A 255 -18.91 -19.34 -1.91
N PRO A 256 -18.25 -19.49 -0.74
CA PRO A 256 -18.27 -18.49 0.33
C PRO A 256 -17.80 -17.08 -0.08
N TYR A 257 -17.03 -16.97 -1.15
CA TYR A 257 -16.57 -15.68 -1.68
C TYR A 257 -17.73 -14.79 -2.16
N SER A 258 -18.88 -15.36 -2.55
CA SER A 258 -20.06 -14.59 -2.99
C SER A 258 -20.73 -13.80 -1.86
N LYS A 259 -20.44 -14.10 -0.59
CA LYS A 259 -21.07 -13.49 0.59
C LYS A 259 -20.79 -11.99 0.71
N PHE A 260 -21.74 -11.23 1.23
CA PHE A 260 -21.60 -9.85 1.61
C PHE A 260 -20.83 -9.73 2.93
N GLY A 261 -19.57 -9.30 2.89
CA GLY A 261 -18.68 -9.37 4.05
C GLY A 261 -18.78 -8.22 5.04
N THR A 262 -19.31 -7.05 4.63
CA THR A 262 -19.40 -5.88 5.51
C THR A 262 -20.45 -6.04 6.60
N GLY A 263 -21.61 -6.57 6.26
CA GLY A 263 -22.77 -6.55 7.12
C GLY A 263 -23.52 -5.21 7.11
N ASN A 264 -24.77 -5.22 7.50
CA ASN A 264 -25.61 -4.03 7.67
C ASN A 264 -26.82 -4.36 8.57
N LEU A 265 -27.70 -3.37 8.75
CA LEU A 265 -28.92 -3.54 9.56
C LEU A 265 -29.81 -4.72 9.05
N GLU A 266 -29.85 -4.94 7.74
CA GLU A 266 -30.65 -6.01 7.14
C GLU A 266 -30.08 -7.40 7.52
N THR A 267 -28.77 -7.60 7.38
CA THR A 267 -28.14 -8.91 7.60
C THR A 267 -27.89 -9.23 9.07
N LEU A 268 -27.71 -8.21 9.93
CA LEU A 268 -27.34 -8.37 11.33
C LEU A 268 -28.49 -8.07 12.31
N TRP A 269 -29.65 -7.56 11.81
CA TRP A 269 -30.76 -7.24 12.70
C TRP A 269 -32.12 -7.71 12.17
N ASN A 270 -32.56 -7.28 10.96
CA ASN A 270 -33.88 -7.59 10.44
C ASN A 270 -34.03 -9.09 10.15
N LYS A 271 -33.20 -9.62 9.26
CA LYS A 271 -33.24 -11.04 8.85
C LYS A 271 -33.10 -12.02 10.03
N PRO A 272 -32.13 -11.86 10.96
CA PRO A 272 -32.05 -12.74 12.11
C PRO A 272 -33.35 -12.76 12.92
N ARG A 273 -33.99 -11.60 13.15
CA ARG A 273 -35.26 -11.51 13.86
C ARG A 273 -36.42 -12.19 13.14
N ASP A 274 -36.51 -12.01 11.83
CA ASP A 274 -37.52 -12.70 11.01
C ASP A 274 -37.34 -14.21 11.02
N MET A 275 -36.11 -14.68 11.18
CA MET A 275 -35.76 -16.10 11.36
C MET A 275 -35.92 -16.59 12.81
N GLY A 276 -36.33 -15.71 13.75
CA GLY A 276 -36.43 -16.03 15.18
C GLY A 276 -35.08 -16.25 15.88
N LEU A 277 -34.00 -15.68 15.34
CA LEU A 277 -32.64 -15.80 15.90
C LEU A 277 -32.27 -14.58 16.74
N ASP A 278 -31.60 -14.81 17.85
CA ASP A 278 -30.91 -13.78 18.62
C ASP A 278 -29.50 -13.60 18.06
N ILE A 279 -29.22 -12.45 17.43
CA ILE A 279 -27.94 -12.17 16.79
C ILE A 279 -26.76 -12.24 17.76
N ARG A 280 -26.96 -11.83 19.02
CA ARG A 280 -25.91 -11.93 20.04
C ARG A 280 -25.61 -13.40 20.38
N ALA A 281 -26.64 -14.22 20.49
CA ALA A 281 -26.44 -15.65 20.73
C ALA A 281 -25.69 -16.32 19.56
N GLU A 282 -25.99 -15.94 18.33
CA GLU A 282 -25.26 -16.41 17.14
C GLU A 282 -23.81 -15.90 17.11
N LEU A 283 -23.57 -14.64 17.53
CA LEU A 283 -22.23 -14.11 17.68
C LEU A 283 -21.40 -14.89 18.73
N LEU A 284 -21.99 -15.20 19.88
CA LEU A 284 -21.31 -16.00 20.91
C LEU A 284 -20.93 -17.39 20.38
N LYS A 285 -21.81 -18.01 19.58
CA LYS A 285 -21.50 -19.29 18.90
C LYS A 285 -20.36 -19.11 17.89
N PHE A 286 -20.36 -18.03 17.13
CA PHE A 286 -19.31 -17.72 16.17
C PHE A 286 -17.97 -17.52 16.87
N HIS A 287 -17.91 -16.71 17.92
CA HIS A 287 -16.72 -16.49 18.72
C HIS A 287 -16.24 -17.81 19.38
N GLU A 288 -17.15 -18.57 20.00
CA GLU A 288 -16.81 -19.86 20.59
C GLU A 288 -16.25 -20.83 19.56
N LYS A 289 -16.78 -20.82 18.35
CA LYS A 289 -16.34 -21.72 17.27
C LYS A 289 -14.95 -21.37 16.72
N TYR A 290 -14.61 -20.08 16.58
CA TYR A 290 -13.44 -19.68 15.79
C TYR A 290 -12.31 -19.06 16.60
N TYR A 291 -12.58 -18.44 17.76
CA TYR A 291 -11.54 -17.82 18.58
C TYR A 291 -10.87 -18.88 19.48
N SER A 292 -9.72 -19.36 19.00
CA SER A 292 -8.94 -20.43 19.62
C SER A 292 -7.45 -20.12 19.50
N ALA A 293 -6.67 -20.37 20.54
CA ALA A 293 -5.27 -20.02 20.62
C ALA A 293 -4.44 -20.58 19.44
N ASN A 294 -4.74 -21.79 18.99
CA ASN A 294 -4.05 -22.41 17.84
C ASN A 294 -4.35 -21.72 16.50
N MET A 295 -5.42 -20.92 16.44
CA MET A 295 -5.82 -20.10 15.28
C MET A 295 -5.24 -18.68 15.33
N MET A 296 -4.49 -18.35 16.38
CA MET A 296 -4.03 -17.00 16.67
C MET A 296 -2.53 -16.83 16.48
N LYS A 297 -2.11 -15.70 15.95
CA LYS A 297 -0.70 -15.31 15.81
C LYS A 297 -0.51 -13.94 16.45
N LEU A 298 0.38 -13.89 17.43
CA LEU A 298 0.67 -12.66 18.20
C LEU A 298 2.03 -12.10 17.77
N VAL A 299 2.11 -10.79 17.62
CA VAL A 299 3.38 -10.06 17.50
C VAL A 299 3.43 -9.02 18.60
N VAL A 300 4.55 -8.93 19.29
CA VAL A 300 4.77 -7.98 20.39
C VAL A 300 6.10 -7.26 20.14
N LEU A 301 6.08 -5.94 20.05
CA LEU A 301 7.25 -5.10 19.81
C LEU A 301 7.40 -4.05 20.90
N GLY A 302 8.54 -4.04 21.57
CA GLY A 302 8.82 -3.08 22.65
C GLY A 302 10.31 -2.83 22.89
N ARG A 303 10.61 -1.91 23.79
CA ARG A 303 11.99 -1.61 24.25
C ARG A 303 12.51 -2.59 25.28
N GLU A 304 11.61 -3.31 25.92
CA GLU A 304 11.93 -4.27 26.98
C GLU A 304 12.74 -5.43 26.40
N SER A 305 13.52 -6.08 27.27
CA SER A 305 14.33 -7.24 26.85
C SER A 305 13.43 -8.37 26.30
N PRO A 306 13.96 -9.22 25.42
CA PRO A 306 13.21 -10.39 24.94
C PRO A 306 12.67 -11.27 26.07
N GLU A 307 13.40 -11.38 27.19
CA GLU A 307 12.99 -12.15 28.37
C GLU A 307 11.78 -11.51 29.04
N GLN A 308 11.78 -10.17 29.21
CA GLN A 308 10.67 -9.45 29.82
C GLN A 308 9.41 -9.51 28.93
N LEU A 309 9.56 -9.30 27.62
CA LEU A 309 8.44 -9.43 26.67
C LEU A 309 7.90 -10.86 26.66
N THR A 310 8.77 -11.88 26.68
CA THR A 310 8.38 -13.29 26.77
C THR A 310 7.60 -13.56 28.06
N LYS A 311 8.03 -12.99 29.20
CA LYS A 311 7.33 -13.12 30.49
C LYS A 311 5.92 -12.55 30.41
N TRP A 312 5.74 -11.34 29.89
CA TRP A 312 4.42 -10.72 29.74
C TRP A 312 3.52 -11.50 28.78
N VAL A 313 4.05 -11.98 27.67
CA VAL A 313 3.28 -12.80 26.71
C VAL A 313 2.84 -14.11 27.37
N ALA A 314 3.73 -14.81 28.04
CA ALA A 314 3.40 -16.07 28.72
C ALA A 314 2.37 -15.85 29.83
N GLU A 315 2.53 -14.81 30.65
CA GLU A 315 1.60 -14.48 31.74
C GLU A 315 0.20 -14.15 31.24
N LYS A 316 0.10 -13.30 30.19
CA LYS A 316 -1.18 -12.72 29.75
C LYS A 316 -1.92 -13.59 28.75
N PHE A 317 -1.23 -14.40 27.93
CA PHE A 317 -1.85 -15.14 26.82
C PHE A 317 -1.88 -16.67 27.00
N SER A 318 -1.17 -17.26 27.98
CA SER A 318 -1.17 -18.71 28.16
C SER A 318 -2.54 -19.29 28.52
N ARG A 319 -3.46 -18.47 29.03
CA ARG A 319 -4.81 -18.87 29.40
C ARG A 319 -5.85 -18.69 28.28
N VAL A 320 -5.44 -18.17 27.12
CA VAL A 320 -6.33 -18.12 25.94
C VAL A 320 -6.73 -19.53 25.59
N PRO A 321 -8.04 -19.83 25.48
CA PRO A 321 -8.50 -21.21 25.26
C PRO A 321 -7.98 -21.77 23.93
N ASN A 322 -7.42 -22.98 23.98
CA ASN A 322 -7.14 -23.79 22.79
C ASN A 322 -8.27 -24.81 22.63
N LYS A 323 -8.97 -24.74 21.51
CA LYS A 323 -10.11 -25.61 21.17
C LYS A 323 -9.74 -26.59 20.07
N GLU A 324 -8.45 -26.69 19.71
CA GLU A 324 -7.91 -27.56 18.66
C GLU A 324 -8.64 -27.39 17.32
N ASN A 325 -9.00 -26.16 16.98
CA ASN A 325 -9.75 -25.85 15.78
C ASN A 325 -8.93 -26.13 14.50
N GLN A 326 -9.64 -26.62 13.49
CA GLN A 326 -9.07 -26.73 12.15
C GLN A 326 -9.14 -25.38 11.41
N VAL A 327 -8.10 -25.09 10.64
CA VAL A 327 -8.07 -23.89 9.78
C VAL A 327 -9.16 -24.01 8.71
N PRO A 328 -10.04 -23.04 8.56
CA PRO A 328 -11.02 -23.04 7.47
C PRO A 328 -10.33 -23.06 6.11
N VAL A 329 -10.83 -23.88 5.20
CA VAL A 329 -10.37 -23.97 3.81
C VAL A 329 -11.59 -23.82 2.91
N PHE A 330 -11.47 -23.07 1.83
CA PHE A 330 -12.55 -22.70 0.90
C PHE A 330 -12.26 -23.26 -0.49
N PRO A 331 -12.38 -24.60 -0.70
CA PRO A 331 -11.89 -25.23 -1.89
C PRO A 331 -12.70 -24.91 -3.14
N GLY A 332 -12.01 -24.83 -4.27
CA GLY A 332 -12.57 -24.60 -5.58
C GLY A 332 -12.60 -23.14 -5.99
N SER A 333 -12.71 -22.89 -7.30
CA SER A 333 -12.77 -21.53 -7.81
C SER A 333 -14.13 -20.88 -7.55
N PRO A 334 -14.19 -19.60 -7.13
CA PRO A 334 -15.43 -18.84 -7.10
C PRO A 334 -16.01 -18.59 -8.51
N LEU A 335 -15.17 -18.68 -9.55
CA LEU A 335 -15.59 -18.62 -10.94
C LEU A 335 -15.72 -20.03 -11.50
N GLY A 336 -16.93 -20.49 -11.73
CA GLY A 336 -17.25 -21.76 -12.42
C GLY A 336 -17.49 -21.54 -13.91
N GLN A 337 -17.87 -22.60 -14.63
CA GLN A 337 -18.10 -22.54 -16.07
C GLN A 337 -19.17 -21.50 -16.48
N GLU A 338 -20.18 -21.27 -15.63
CA GLU A 338 -21.23 -20.28 -15.89
C GLU A 338 -20.75 -18.83 -15.75
N GLN A 339 -19.70 -18.61 -14.97
CA GLN A 339 -19.11 -17.29 -14.74
C GLN A 339 -17.96 -16.99 -15.71
N LEU A 340 -17.32 -18.02 -16.25
CA LEU A 340 -16.26 -17.88 -17.27
C LEU A 340 -16.87 -17.60 -18.64
N GLY A 341 -16.13 -16.95 -19.54
CA GLY A 341 -16.62 -16.56 -20.86
C GLY A 341 -17.77 -15.55 -20.79
N THR A 342 -17.78 -14.69 -19.75
CA THR A 342 -18.77 -13.62 -19.57
C THR A 342 -18.09 -12.26 -19.47
N GLN A 343 -18.78 -11.23 -19.90
CA GLN A 343 -18.44 -9.83 -19.68
C GLN A 343 -19.57 -9.14 -18.90
N ILE A 344 -19.17 -8.40 -17.87
CA ILE A 344 -20.06 -7.65 -17.00
C ILE A 344 -19.83 -6.18 -17.28
N LEU A 345 -20.86 -5.49 -17.74
CA LEU A 345 -20.83 -4.06 -17.97
C LEU A 345 -21.62 -3.39 -16.85
N PHE A 346 -21.05 -2.39 -16.19
CA PHE A 346 -21.69 -1.78 -15.04
C PHE A 346 -21.44 -0.28 -14.91
N ARG A 347 -22.35 0.40 -14.20
CA ARG A 347 -22.34 1.84 -14.02
C ARG A 347 -21.58 2.25 -12.78
N THR A 348 -20.68 3.22 -12.95
CA THR A 348 -19.97 3.89 -11.84
C THR A 348 -20.66 5.19 -11.44
N ILE A 349 -20.34 5.69 -10.25
CA ILE A 349 -20.77 7.00 -9.75
C ILE A 349 -19.89 8.10 -10.35
N LYS A 350 -18.58 7.95 -10.23
CA LYS A 350 -17.59 8.86 -10.81
C LYS A 350 -17.35 8.53 -12.28
N ASP A 351 -16.89 9.52 -13.05
CA ASP A 351 -16.43 9.27 -14.42
C ASP A 351 -15.06 8.58 -14.36
N VAL A 352 -15.10 7.26 -14.28
CA VAL A 352 -13.95 6.35 -14.36
C VAL A 352 -14.22 5.30 -15.42
N ARG A 353 -13.18 4.78 -16.06
CA ARG A 353 -13.25 3.79 -17.14
C ARG A 353 -12.26 2.69 -16.86
N LEU A 354 -12.74 1.58 -16.32
CA LEU A 354 -11.88 0.48 -15.87
C LEU A 354 -12.25 -0.81 -16.59
N LEU A 355 -11.26 -1.56 -17.00
CA LEU A 355 -11.38 -2.92 -17.52
C LEU A 355 -10.63 -3.87 -16.61
N ASP A 356 -11.35 -4.81 -16.03
CA ASP A 356 -10.81 -5.92 -15.24
C ASP A 356 -10.91 -7.22 -16.05
N ILE A 357 -9.82 -7.95 -16.16
CA ILE A 357 -9.78 -9.32 -16.69
C ILE A 357 -9.36 -10.24 -15.54
N THR A 358 -10.31 -11.05 -15.06
CA THR A 358 -10.11 -11.89 -13.87
C THR A 358 -10.03 -13.37 -14.27
N PHE A 359 -9.01 -14.06 -13.76
CA PHE A 359 -8.74 -15.47 -14.04
C PHE A 359 -8.77 -16.29 -12.74
N PRO A 360 -9.38 -17.50 -12.74
CA PRO A 360 -9.04 -18.52 -11.76
C PRO A 360 -7.55 -18.84 -11.84
N PHE A 361 -6.90 -18.90 -10.68
CA PHE A 361 -5.45 -19.03 -10.60
C PHE A 361 -5.07 -20.07 -9.54
N PRO A 362 -3.95 -20.79 -9.71
CA PRO A 362 -3.48 -21.71 -8.69
C PRO A 362 -3.00 -20.96 -7.45
N GLU A 363 -3.34 -21.48 -6.26
CA GLU A 363 -2.93 -20.91 -4.99
C GLU A 363 -1.40 -20.76 -4.89
N GLN A 364 -0.92 -19.57 -4.64
CA GLN A 364 0.51 -19.24 -4.64
C GLN A 364 1.16 -19.30 -3.25
N VAL A 365 0.37 -19.36 -2.18
CA VAL A 365 0.87 -19.27 -0.80
C VAL A 365 1.94 -20.33 -0.48
N HIS A 366 1.83 -21.53 -1.07
CA HIS A 366 2.79 -22.63 -0.93
C HIS A 366 4.00 -22.53 -1.86
N LEU A 367 3.94 -21.64 -2.86
CA LEU A 367 4.98 -21.45 -3.88
C LEU A 367 5.93 -20.30 -3.51
N PHE A 368 6.09 -20.03 -2.22
CA PHE A 368 6.89 -18.90 -1.71
C PHE A 368 8.38 -18.95 -2.08
N ARG A 369 8.91 -20.07 -2.58
CA ARG A 369 10.30 -20.20 -3.04
C ARG A 369 10.49 -19.64 -4.45
N SER A 370 9.63 -20.04 -5.37
CA SER A 370 9.70 -19.71 -6.80
C SER A 370 8.81 -18.53 -7.23
N LYS A 371 7.67 -18.32 -6.54
CA LYS A 371 6.73 -17.21 -6.75
C LYS A 371 6.34 -16.96 -8.22
N PRO A 372 5.88 -17.99 -8.94
CA PRO A 372 5.61 -17.88 -10.38
C PRO A 372 4.56 -16.82 -10.70
N GLY A 373 3.52 -16.67 -9.86
CA GLY A 373 2.49 -15.66 -10.04
C GLY A 373 3.03 -14.23 -9.89
N GLN A 374 3.94 -13.98 -8.94
CA GLN A 374 4.59 -12.67 -8.79
C GLN A 374 5.54 -12.37 -9.95
N LEU A 375 6.23 -13.38 -10.47
CA LEU A 375 7.09 -13.22 -11.64
C LEU A 375 6.26 -12.88 -12.88
N LEU A 376 5.14 -13.56 -13.11
CA LEU A 376 4.21 -13.23 -14.20
C LEU A 376 3.62 -11.83 -14.03
N SER A 377 3.26 -11.43 -12.81
CA SER A 377 2.79 -10.08 -12.52
C SER A 377 3.80 -9.02 -12.93
N HIS A 378 5.09 -9.27 -12.69
CA HIS A 378 6.16 -8.36 -13.09
C HIS A 378 6.22 -8.16 -14.61
N PHE A 379 6.11 -9.25 -15.40
CA PHE A 379 6.18 -9.15 -16.86
C PHE A 379 4.90 -8.58 -17.49
N ILE A 380 3.73 -8.97 -16.99
CA ILE A 380 2.45 -8.49 -17.53
C ILE A 380 2.22 -7.02 -17.16
N GLY A 381 2.57 -6.65 -15.93
CA GLY A 381 2.46 -5.27 -15.43
C GLY A 381 3.65 -4.37 -15.76
N HIS A 382 4.57 -4.82 -16.63
CA HIS A 382 5.73 -4.02 -17.05
C HIS A 382 5.29 -2.81 -17.86
N GLU A 383 5.93 -1.64 -17.64
CA GLU A 383 5.56 -0.38 -18.30
C GLU A 383 6.63 0.12 -19.30
N GLY A 384 7.80 -0.52 -19.32
CA GLY A 384 8.88 -0.16 -20.22
C GLY A 384 8.56 -0.42 -21.70
N HIS A 385 9.43 0.06 -22.58
CA HIS A 385 9.26 -0.04 -24.02
C HIS A 385 8.94 -1.48 -24.50
N GLY A 386 7.94 -1.62 -25.35
CA GLY A 386 7.50 -2.92 -25.90
C GLY A 386 6.61 -3.73 -24.95
N SER A 387 6.35 -3.26 -23.73
CA SER A 387 5.39 -3.87 -22.82
C SER A 387 3.95 -3.71 -23.33
N LEU A 388 3.04 -4.50 -22.79
CA LEU A 388 1.61 -4.36 -23.08
C LEU A 388 1.14 -2.92 -22.81
N PHE A 389 1.48 -2.37 -21.65
CA PHE A 389 1.08 -1.01 -21.29
C PHE A 389 1.64 0.05 -22.24
N SER A 390 2.95 -0.02 -22.57
CA SER A 390 3.57 0.91 -23.50
C SER A 390 2.85 0.93 -24.86
N CYS A 391 2.54 -0.24 -25.42
CA CYS A 391 1.83 -0.35 -26.70
C CYS A 391 0.39 0.18 -26.62
N LEU A 392 -0.36 -0.12 -25.55
CA LEU A 392 -1.70 0.41 -25.35
C LEU A 392 -1.68 1.94 -25.17
N LYS A 393 -0.70 2.47 -24.45
CA LYS A 393 -0.49 3.89 -24.26
C LYS A 393 -0.17 4.61 -25.58
N GLN A 394 0.67 4.05 -26.42
CA GLN A 394 1.00 4.61 -27.74
C GLN A 394 -0.23 4.66 -28.67
N ARG A 395 -1.13 3.69 -28.55
CA ARG A 395 -2.44 3.73 -29.23
C ARG A 395 -3.38 4.79 -28.63
N GLY A 396 -3.12 5.27 -27.43
CA GLY A 396 -3.97 6.20 -26.72
C GLY A 396 -5.13 5.51 -26.00
N TRP A 397 -5.03 4.20 -25.69
CA TRP A 397 -6.13 3.42 -25.12
C TRP A 397 -6.05 3.24 -23.59
N ALA A 398 -4.86 3.33 -22.99
CA ALA A 398 -4.67 3.12 -21.56
C ALA A 398 -3.95 4.28 -20.89
N ASN A 399 -4.34 4.56 -19.63
CA ASN A 399 -3.70 5.49 -18.71
C ASN A 399 -2.84 4.75 -17.67
N LEU A 400 -3.26 3.54 -17.27
CA LEU A 400 -2.59 2.70 -16.26
C LEU A 400 -2.87 1.24 -16.55
N LEU A 401 -1.92 0.36 -16.22
CA LEU A 401 -2.12 -1.07 -16.21
C LEU A 401 -1.51 -1.66 -14.95
N SER A 402 -2.20 -2.58 -14.31
CA SER A 402 -1.66 -3.40 -13.24
C SER A 402 -2.06 -4.85 -13.41
N ALA A 403 -1.19 -5.77 -13.02
CA ALA A 403 -1.46 -7.19 -13.10
C ALA A 403 -0.94 -7.90 -11.84
N GLY A 404 -1.69 -8.87 -11.34
CA GLY A 404 -1.25 -9.65 -10.21
C GLY A 404 -2.33 -10.41 -9.48
N GLN A 405 -1.95 -10.98 -8.36
CA GLN A 405 -2.86 -11.61 -7.42
C GLN A 405 -3.86 -10.57 -6.90
N ALA A 406 -5.14 -10.79 -7.15
CA ALA A 406 -6.19 -9.90 -6.70
C ALA A 406 -6.84 -10.40 -5.42
N ILE A 407 -7.15 -11.69 -5.37
CA ILE A 407 -7.84 -12.35 -4.27
C ILE A 407 -7.11 -13.65 -3.97
N SER A 408 -6.82 -13.89 -2.68
CA SER A 408 -6.25 -15.16 -2.22
C SER A 408 -6.87 -15.54 -0.89
N ALA A 409 -7.24 -16.80 -0.77
CA ALA A 409 -7.63 -17.44 0.47
C ALA A 409 -7.28 -18.94 0.39
N ALA A 410 -7.23 -19.61 1.53
CA ALA A 410 -6.94 -21.03 1.57
C ALA A 410 -7.93 -21.83 0.70
N GLY A 411 -7.44 -22.38 -0.40
CA GLY A 411 -8.19 -23.21 -1.34
C GLY A 411 -8.55 -22.54 -2.66
N PHE A 412 -8.34 -21.23 -2.84
CA PHE A 412 -8.52 -20.55 -4.13
C PHE A 412 -7.73 -19.25 -4.27
N GLU A 413 -7.49 -18.88 -5.50
CA GLU A 413 -6.86 -17.62 -5.85
C GLU A 413 -7.42 -17.08 -7.17
N LEU A 414 -7.46 -15.75 -7.31
CA LEU A 414 -7.81 -15.05 -8.55
C LEU A 414 -6.66 -14.12 -8.94
N PHE A 415 -6.26 -14.22 -10.19
CA PHE A 415 -5.34 -13.28 -10.83
C PHE A 415 -6.13 -12.25 -11.63
N LYS A 416 -5.72 -11.00 -11.62
CA LYS A 416 -6.42 -9.93 -12.31
C LYS A 416 -5.44 -9.08 -13.11
N ILE A 417 -5.87 -8.68 -14.31
CA ILE A 417 -5.28 -7.59 -15.09
C ILE A 417 -6.29 -6.46 -15.06
N ASN A 418 -5.89 -5.31 -14.51
CA ASN A 418 -6.71 -4.11 -14.39
C ASN A 418 -6.13 -3.02 -15.28
N ILE A 419 -6.96 -2.38 -16.09
CA ILE A 419 -6.56 -1.34 -17.03
C ILE A 419 -7.46 -0.12 -16.85
N ASP A 420 -6.87 1.02 -16.54
CA ASP A 420 -7.55 2.32 -16.62
C ASP A 420 -7.52 2.79 -18.06
N LEU A 421 -8.73 2.96 -18.63
CA LEU A 421 -8.90 3.26 -20.05
C LEU A 421 -9.06 4.77 -20.28
N THR A 422 -8.55 5.23 -21.40
CA THR A 422 -8.93 6.52 -21.97
C THR A 422 -10.36 6.45 -22.53
N ASN A 423 -10.90 7.57 -23.01
CA ASN A 423 -12.18 7.54 -23.71
C ASN A 423 -12.14 6.66 -24.96
N GLU A 424 -11.07 6.78 -25.74
CA GLU A 424 -10.84 5.97 -26.95
C GLU A 424 -10.67 4.49 -26.58
N GLY A 425 -9.90 4.18 -25.53
CA GLY A 425 -9.73 2.82 -25.05
C GLY A 425 -11.03 2.19 -24.53
N TYR A 426 -11.93 2.99 -23.95
CA TYR A 426 -13.25 2.52 -23.52
C TYR A 426 -14.14 2.16 -24.73
N GLU A 427 -14.09 2.93 -25.80
CA GLU A 427 -14.78 2.62 -27.04
C GLU A 427 -14.18 1.38 -27.75
N HIS A 428 -12.87 1.14 -27.60
CA HIS A 428 -12.11 0.03 -28.17
C HIS A 428 -11.75 -1.07 -27.13
N TYR A 429 -12.54 -1.23 -26.07
CA TYR A 429 -12.17 -2.17 -24.99
C TYR A 429 -11.95 -3.61 -25.48
N GLN A 430 -12.63 -4.04 -26.54
CA GLN A 430 -12.44 -5.38 -27.12
C GLN A 430 -11.06 -5.53 -27.76
N ASP A 431 -10.57 -4.50 -28.44
CA ASP A 431 -9.21 -4.47 -29.00
C ASP A 431 -8.16 -4.46 -27.88
N VAL A 432 -8.46 -3.75 -26.77
CA VAL A 432 -7.61 -3.79 -25.56
C VAL A 432 -7.54 -5.20 -24.97
N VAL A 433 -8.67 -5.91 -24.88
CA VAL A 433 -8.71 -7.31 -24.43
C VAL A 433 -7.90 -8.21 -25.37
N ALA A 434 -8.05 -8.02 -26.68
CA ALA A 434 -7.29 -8.77 -27.69
C ALA A 434 -5.78 -8.53 -27.53
N ALA A 435 -5.37 -7.28 -27.30
CA ALA A 435 -3.98 -6.92 -27.06
C ALA A 435 -3.39 -7.63 -25.83
N VAL A 436 -4.18 -7.75 -24.75
CA VAL A 436 -3.78 -8.52 -23.55
C VAL A 436 -3.47 -9.96 -23.93
N PHE A 437 -4.33 -10.63 -24.66
CA PHE A 437 -4.12 -12.02 -25.04
C PHE A 437 -2.99 -12.20 -26.05
N GLN A 438 -2.79 -11.25 -26.97
CA GLN A 438 -1.64 -11.23 -27.88
C GLN A 438 -0.32 -11.13 -27.10
N TYR A 439 -0.27 -10.31 -26.04
CA TYR A 439 0.90 -10.22 -25.18
C TYR A 439 1.14 -11.52 -24.40
N LEU A 440 0.09 -12.14 -23.84
CA LEU A 440 0.18 -13.42 -23.15
C LEU A 440 0.64 -14.55 -24.09
N ASP A 441 0.21 -14.54 -25.35
CA ASP A 441 0.67 -15.49 -26.37
C ASP A 441 2.15 -15.26 -26.73
N MET A 442 2.61 -14.01 -26.77
CA MET A 442 4.02 -13.70 -26.91
C MET A 442 4.84 -14.26 -25.74
N LEU A 443 4.36 -14.11 -24.49
CA LEU A 443 5.04 -14.69 -23.32
C LEU A 443 5.12 -16.22 -23.37
N ARG A 444 4.10 -16.91 -23.92
CA ARG A 444 4.13 -18.37 -24.14
C ARG A 444 5.14 -18.75 -25.20
N ALA A 445 5.20 -17.98 -26.30
CA ALA A 445 6.11 -18.23 -27.41
C ALA A 445 7.57 -17.89 -27.08
N LYS A 446 7.82 -16.96 -26.17
CA LYS A 446 9.14 -16.52 -25.74
C LYS A 446 9.30 -16.78 -24.24
N PRO A 447 9.84 -17.93 -23.83
CA PRO A 447 9.96 -18.26 -22.42
C PRO A 447 10.82 -17.23 -21.68
N ILE A 448 10.50 -17.06 -20.38
CA ILE A 448 11.29 -16.20 -19.49
C ILE A 448 12.67 -16.82 -19.34
N GLU A 449 13.68 -16.07 -19.73
CA GLU A 449 15.08 -16.47 -19.65
C GLU A 449 15.62 -16.33 -18.22
N GLU A 450 16.63 -17.12 -17.86
CA GLU A 450 17.22 -17.13 -16.52
C GLU A 450 17.74 -15.75 -16.08
N TRP A 451 18.32 -14.96 -17.00
CA TRP A 451 18.82 -13.62 -16.69
C TRP A 451 17.70 -12.64 -16.27
N MET A 452 16.49 -12.80 -16.83
CA MET A 452 15.32 -11.99 -16.47
C MET A 452 14.88 -12.30 -15.04
N TYR A 453 14.84 -13.60 -14.68
CA TYR A 453 14.59 -14.02 -13.31
C TYR A 453 15.67 -13.49 -12.35
N GLU A 454 16.95 -13.57 -12.72
CA GLU A 454 18.06 -13.10 -11.89
C GLU A 454 18.01 -11.61 -11.60
N GLU A 455 17.53 -10.78 -12.55
CA GLU A 455 17.28 -9.36 -12.31
C GLU A 455 16.20 -9.16 -11.24
N VAL A 456 15.04 -9.80 -11.39
CA VAL A 456 13.94 -9.73 -10.43
C VAL A 456 14.38 -10.24 -9.05
N ARG A 457 15.11 -11.37 -9.00
CA ARG A 457 15.68 -11.95 -7.78
C ARG A 457 16.59 -10.95 -7.08
N ARG A 458 17.58 -10.40 -7.81
CA ARG A 458 18.53 -9.41 -7.28
C ARG A 458 17.83 -8.17 -6.71
N LEU A 459 16.85 -7.64 -7.43
CA LEU A 459 16.07 -6.48 -6.98
C LEU A 459 15.27 -6.80 -5.71
N SER A 460 14.68 -7.98 -5.63
CA SER A 460 13.94 -8.42 -4.44
C SER A 460 14.84 -8.58 -3.21
N GLU A 461 16.05 -9.10 -3.41
CA GLU A 461 17.07 -9.21 -2.38
C GLU A 461 17.52 -7.84 -1.87
N LEU A 462 17.83 -6.90 -2.78
CA LEU A 462 18.19 -5.53 -2.42
C LEU A 462 17.09 -4.82 -1.62
N ARG A 463 15.81 -5.00 -2.04
CA ARG A 463 14.65 -4.47 -1.31
C ARG A 463 14.55 -5.05 0.10
N PHE A 464 14.84 -6.32 0.28
CA PHE A 464 14.84 -6.94 1.61
C PHE A 464 16.03 -6.51 2.46
N VAL A 465 17.24 -6.54 1.91
CA VAL A 465 18.49 -6.16 2.61
C VAL A 465 18.42 -4.74 3.16
N PHE A 466 17.91 -3.80 2.37
CA PHE A 466 17.79 -2.38 2.72
C PHE A 466 16.37 -1.96 3.10
N LYS A 467 15.56 -2.91 3.61
CA LYS A 467 14.20 -2.62 4.05
C LYS A 467 14.21 -1.70 5.26
N GLU A 468 13.55 -0.56 5.12
CA GLU A 468 13.43 0.44 6.17
C GLU A 468 12.42 0.05 7.24
N LYS A 469 12.54 0.64 8.43
CA LYS A 469 11.57 0.47 9.52
C LYS A 469 10.24 1.11 9.14
N SER A 470 9.15 0.38 9.32
CA SER A 470 7.77 0.91 9.31
C SER A 470 7.32 1.24 10.73
N SER A 471 6.16 1.93 10.87
CA SER A 471 5.59 2.21 12.20
C SER A 471 5.38 0.92 12.99
N PRO A 472 5.59 0.93 14.32
CA PRO A 472 5.47 -0.27 15.16
C PRO A 472 4.14 -1.00 14.99
N ALA A 473 3.01 -0.28 15.01
CA ALA A 473 1.67 -0.86 14.85
C ALA A 473 1.49 -1.58 13.52
N MET A 474 1.82 -0.93 12.40
CA MET A 474 1.71 -1.53 11.06
C MET A 474 2.67 -2.71 10.88
N TYR A 475 3.86 -2.63 11.47
CA TYR A 475 4.84 -3.72 11.41
C TYR A 475 4.34 -4.95 12.16
N SER A 476 3.84 -4.77 13.39
CA SER A 476 3.27 -5.86 14.19
C SER A 476 2.05 -6.48 13.51
N SER A 477 1.12 -5.66 12.99
CA SER A 477 -0.08 -6.11 12.27
C SER A 477 0.29 -6.94 11.03
N SER A 478 1.18 -6.42 10.18
CA SER A 478 1.63 -7.10 8.97
C SER A 478 2.31 -8.45 9.27
N LEU A 479 3.18 -8.49 10.30
CA LEU A 479 3.85 -9.74 10.68
C LEU A 479 2.89 -10.76 11.31
N ALA A 480 1.90 -10.32 12.09
CA ALA A 480 0.90 -11.21 12.65
C ALA A 480 0.09 -11.90 11.54
N SER A 481 -0.36 -11.15 10.51
CA SER A 481 -1.02 -11.73 9.34
C SER A 481 -0.07 -12.66 8.55
N GLN A 482 1.19 -12.25 8.39
CA GLN A 482 2.19 -13.06 7.69
C GLN A 482 2.49 -14.39 8.40
N MET A 483 2.43 -14.43 9.72
CA MET A 483 2.58 -15.66 10.50
C MET A 483 1.47 -16.69 10.22
N GLN A 484 0.34 -16.31 9.62
CA GLN A 484 -0.71 -17.23 9.17
C GLN A 484 -0.30 -18.00 7.90
N HIS A 485 0.72 -17.56 7.16
CA HIS A 485 1.20 -18.23 5.96
C HIS A 485 2.18 -19.36 6.27
N PRO A 486 2.31 -20.36 5.36
CA PRO A 486 3.15 -21.57 5.55
C PRO A 486 4.65 -21.29 5.40
N LEU A 487 5.16 -20.20 5.92
CA LEU A 487 6.57 -19.88 5.85
C LEU A 487 7.38 -20.63 6.92
N PRO A 488 8.56 -21.16 6.58
CA PRO A 488 9.51 -21.62 7.59
C PRO A 488 9.87 -20.50 8.57
N PRO A 489 10.05 -20.78 9.87
CA PRO A 489 10.45 -19.76 10.85
C PRO A 489 11.67 -18.93 10.43
N ALA A 490 12.68 -19.56 9.82
CA ALA A 490 13.88 -18.88 9.30
C ALA A 490 13.55 -17.80 8.27
N TRP A 491 12.48 -17.97 7.50
CA TRP A 491 12.09 -17.10 6.40
C TRP A 491 10.85 -16.25 6.69
N LEU A 492 10.45 -16.19 7.94
CA LEU A 492 9.26 -15.42 8.33
C LEU A 492 9.32 -13.97 7.83
N LEU A 493 10.47 -13.31 7.90
CA LEU A 493 10.64 -11.92 7.47
C LEU A 493 10.99 -11.78 5.98
N SER A 494 11.71 -12.73 5.39
CA SER A 494 12.22 -12.68 4.02
C SER A 494 11.32 -13.36 3.00
N GLY A 495 10.52 -14.33 3.46
CA GLY A 495 9.72 -15.19 2.58
C GLY A 495 8.81 -14.49 1.59
N PRO A 496 8.09 -13.41 1.94
CA PRO A 496 7.26 -12.67 0.98
C PRO A 496 8.07 -11.94 -0.09
N TYR A 497 9.33 -11.60 0.16
CA TYR A 497 10.15 -10.76 -0.72
C TYR A 497 11.09 -11.58 -1.59
N VAL A 498 11.94 -12.42 -0.96
CA VAL A 498 13.11 -13.02 -1.61
C VAL A 498 12.71 -14.21 -2.50
N TYR A 499 13.15 -14.20 -3.74
CA TYR A 499 13.08 -15.34 -4.66
C TYR A 499 14.24 -16.29 -4.39
N ARG A 500 13.97 -17.58 -4.32
CA ARG A 500 14.98 -18.59 -3.92
C ARG A 500 15.22 -19.66 -4.97
N GLU A 501 14.30 -19.82 -5.91
CA GLU A 501 14.32 -20.91 -6.88
C GLU A 501 13.69 -20.44 -8.20
N PHE A 502 14.36 -20.71 -9.32
CA PHE A 502 13.79 -20.52 -10.65
C PHE A 502 13.22 -21.84 -11.15
N ASP A 503 11.91 -21.91 -11.24
CA ASP A 503 11.17 -23.06 -11.76
C ASP A 503 10.46 -22.65 -13.07
N ALA A 504 11.17 -22.72 -14.20
CA ALA A 504 10.63 -22.34 -15.49
C ALA A 504 9.42 -23.18 -15.92
N PRO A 505 9.39 -24.52 -15.72
CA PRO A 505 8.19 -25.33 -15.95
C PRO A 505 6.97 -24.86 -15.16
N LEU A 506 7.16 -24.53 -13.88
CA LEU A 506 6.08 -24.05 -13.02
C LEU A 506 5.57 -22.67 -13.49
N VAL A 507 6.47 -21.77 -13.88
CA VAL A 507 6.09 -20.47 -14.45
C VAL A 507 5.26 -20.66 -15.73
N SER A 508 5.70 -21.54 -16.63
CA SER A 508 4.99 -21.83 -17.88
C SER A 508 3.60 -22.44 -17.61
N SER A 509 3.50 -23.43 -16.72
CA SER A 509 2.22 -24.04 -16.36
C SER A 509 1.25 -23.06 -15.66
N THR A 510 1.79 -22.10 -14.90
CA THR A 510 1.00 -21.04 -14.27
C THR A 510 0.48 -20.05 -15.32
N LEU A 511 1.30 -19.70 -16.32
CA LEU A 511 0.90 -18.83 -17.44
C LEU A 511 -0.26 -19.44 -18.27
N GLU A 512 -0.32 -20.76 -18.40
CA GLU A 512 -1.41 -21.46 -19.10
C GLU A 512 -2.79 -21.25 -18.47
N CYS A 513 -2.88 -20.75 -17.24
CA CYS A 513 -4.16 -20.39 -16.63
C CYS A 513 -4.74 -19.09 -17.20
N LEU A 514 -3.93 -18.22 -17.80
CA LEU A 514 -4.32 -16.90 -18.30
C LEU A 514 -4.80 -16.97 -19.77
N ARG A 515 -5.90 -17.68 -20.01
CA ARG A 515 -6.46 -17.92 -21.36
C ARG A 515 -7.82 -17.22 -21.55
N PRO A 516 -8.21 -16.90 -22.79
CA PRO A 516 -9.49 -16.25 -23.08
C PRO A 516 -10.71 -17.05 -22.64
N ASP A 517 -10.64 -18.39 -22.69
CA ASP A 517 -11.72 -19.30 -22.26
C ASP A 517 -11.78 -19.48 -20.72
N ASN A 518 -10.77 -19.02 -20.00
CA ASN A 518 -10.63 -19.11 -18.56
C ASN A 518 -10.68 -17.75 -17.87
N CYS A 519 -11.45 -16.81 -18.37
CA CYS A 519 -11.55 -15.48 -17.79
C CYS A 519 -12.97 -14.96 -17.67
N ARG A 520 -13.13 -13.93 -16.86
CA ARG A 520 -14.32 -13.07 -16.78
C ARG A 520 -13.88 -11.64 -16.94
N LEU A 521 -14.60 -10.87 -17.75
CA LEU A 521 -14.37 -9.45 -17.96
C LEU A 521 -15.32 -8.62 -17.10
N MET A 522 -14.85 -7.47 -16.60
CA MET A 522 -15.68 -6.44 -15.99
C MET A 522 -15.29 -5.08 -16.59
N LEU A 523 -16.25 -4.41 -17.21
CA LEU A 523 -16.07 -3.08 -17.80
C LEU A 523 -16.89 -2.06 -17.03
N ALA A 524 -16.20 -1.13 -16.38
CA ALA A 524 -16.77 -0.04 -15.59
C ALA A 524 -16.81 1.26 -16.39
N GLY A 525 -17.90 1.98 -16.34
CA GLY A 525 -18.02 3.32 -16.92
C GLY A 525 -19.23 4.05 -16.38
N ARG A 526 -19.19 5.39 -16.35
CA ARG A 526 -20.33 6.20 -15.95
C ARG A 526 -21.51 6.03 -16.91
N GLU A 527 -21.22 5.91 -18.20
CA GLU A 527 -22.19 5.54 -19.21
C GLU A 527 -21.80 4.19 -19.83
N PRO A 528 -22.75 3.26 -20.01
CA PRO A 528 -22.45 1.99 -20.65
C PRO A 528 -22.09 2.20 -22.14
N PRO A 529 -21.40 1.26 -22.78
CA PRO A 529 -21.14 1.31 -24.20
C PRO A 529 -22.42 1.52 -25.02
N LYS A 530 -22.33 2.19 -26.16
CA LYS A 530 -23.46 2.52 -27.02
C LYS A 530 -24.32 1.29 -27.36
N GLY A 531 -25.62 1.39 -27.11
CA GLY A 531 -26.57 0.30 -27.41
C GLY A 531 -26.69 -0.76 -26.33
N VAL A 532 -25.96 -0.63 -25.21
CA VAL A 532 -26.05 -1.51 -24.04
C VAL A 532 -27.02 -0.95 -23.03
N SER A 533 -27.99 -1.76 -22.59
CA SER A 533 -28.92 -1.49 -21.49
C SER A 533 -28.49 -2.27 -20.27
N LEU A 534 -28.48 -1.62 -19.10
CA LEU A 534 -28.22 -2.26 -17.81
C LEU A 534 -29.55 -2.71 -17.24
N ASP A 535 -29.76 -4.00 -17.13
CA ASP A 535 -31.04 -4.63 -16.81
C ASP A 535 -31.07 -5.29 -15.42
N HIS A 536 -29.95 -5.28 -14.71
CA HIS A 536 -29.81 -5.84 -13.38
C HIS A 536 -29.34 -4.78 -12.37
N LYS A 537 -29.60 -5.06 -11.10
CA LYS A 537 -29.14 -4.23 -9.98
C LYS A 537 -28.60 -5.10 -8.87
N GLU A 538 -27.38 -4.84 -8.43
CA GLU A 538 -26.73 -5.55 -7.33
C GLU A 538 -27.43 -5.22 -6.00
N THR A 539 -27.58 -6.21 -5.14
CA THR A 539 -28.46 -6.16 -3.95
C THR A 539 -28.00 -5.20 -2.88
N TRP A 540 -26.68 -5.12 -2.61
CA TRP A 540 -26.14 -4.46 -1.43
C TRP A 540 -25.76 -3.00 -1.68
N TYR A 541 -25.16 -2.71 -2.83
CA TYR A 541 -24.71 -1.38 -3.24
C TYR A 541 -25.57 -0.76 -4.32
N GLY A 542 -26.49 -1.50 -4.88
CA GLY A 542 -27.40 -1.01 -5.91
C GLY A 542 -26.70 -0.69 -7.24
N THR A 543 -25.57 -1.32 -7.54
CA THR A 543 -24.82 -1.14 -8.78
C THR A 543 -25.63 -1.69 -9.95
N GLU A 544 -25.91 -0.86 -10.96
CA GLU A 544 -26.59 -1.26 -12.19
C GLU A 544 -25.61 -1.96 -13.13
N TYR A 545 -25.99 -3.11 -13.67
CA TYR A 545 -25.12 -3.91 -14.54
C TYR A 545 -25.91 -4.75 -15.53
N THR A 546 -25.20 -5.30 -16.52
CA THR A 546 -25.69 -6.37 -17.40
C THR A 546 -24.59 -7.40 -17.63
N ILE A 547 -25.00 -8.64 -17.93
CA ILE A 547 -24.09 -9.75 -18.24
C ILE A 547 -24.29 -10.14 -19.70
N GLN A 548 -23.20 -10.21 -20.44
CA GLN A 548 -23.20 -10.61 -21.84
C GLN A 548 -22.20 -11.76 -22.06
N PRO A 549 -22.39 -12.61 -23.06
CA PRO A 549 -21.38 -13.60 -23.43
C PRO A 549 -20.09 -12.90 -23.88
N PHE A 550 -18.97 -13.49 -23.54
CA PHE A 550 -17.65 -13.18 -24.07
C PHE A 550 -17.10 -14.45 -24.73
N SER A 551 -16.93 -14.44 -26.04
CA SER A 551 -16.36 -15.57 -26.78
C SER A 551 -14.96 -15.21 -27.25
N PRO A 552 -13.97 -16.13 -27.12
CA PRO A 552 -12.65 -15.96 -27.72
C PRO A 552 -12.70 -15.64 -29.23
N ASP A 553 -13.74 -16.08 -29.93
CA ASP A 553 -13.92 -15.78 -31.37
C ASP A 553 -14.11 -14.29 -31.66
N MET A 554 -14.61 -13.51 -30.68
CA MET A 554 -14.71 -12.05 -30.83
C MET A 554 -13.35 -11.38 -30.96
N LEU A 555 -12.29 -11.99 -30.42
CA LEU A 555 -10.92 -11.47 -30.48
C LEU A 555 -10.29 -11.66 -31.87
N GLN A 556 -10.79 -12.58 -32.69
CA GLN A 556 -10.23 -12.85 -34.02
C GLN A 556 -10.44 -11.70 -35.00
N SER A 557 -11.45 -10.85 -34.78
CA SER A 557 -11.75 -9.68 -35.58
C SER A 557 -10.99 -8.42 -35.13
N CYS A 558 -10.27 -8.49 -34.01
CA CYS A 558 -9.58 -7.35 -33.42
C CYS A 558 -8.24 -7.07 -34.10
N GLU A 559 -7.79 -5.84 -34.02
CA GLU A 559 -6.48 -5.43 -34.57
C GLU A 559 -5.31 -6.12 -33.89
N THR A 560 -4.29 -6.46 -34.66
CA THR A 560 -3.02 -6.92 -34.10
C THR A 560 -2.24 -5.74 -33.55
N LEU A 561 -1.83 -5.83 -32.27
CA LEU A 561 -1.01 -4.81 -31.63
C LEU A 561 0.46 -5.01 -32.02
N GLU A 562 1.00 -4.07 -32.78
CA GLU A 562 2.42 -4.08 -33.15
C GLU A 562 3.32 -3.56 -32.02
N GLY A 563 4.59 -3.97 -32.03
CA GLY A 563 5.60 -3.45 -31.12
C GLY A 563 5.77 -4.22 -29.81
N LEU A 564 4.96 -5.27 -29.58
CA LEU A 564 5.09 -6.10 -28.38
C LEU A 564 6.45 -6.81 -28.31
N ALA A 565 7.14 -6.64 -27.19
CA ALA A 565 8.45 -7.24 -26.94
C ALA A 565 8.64 -7.61 -25.47
N MET A 566 9.56 -8.52 -25.21
CA MET A 566 10.03 -8.81 -23.85
C MET A 566 10.81 -7.63 -23.28
N PRO A 567 10.79 -7.42 -21.94
CA PRO A 567 11.60 -6.39 -21.30
C PRO A 567 13.08 -6.49 -21.61
N ARG A 568 13.75 -5.35 -21.66
CA ARG A 568 15.21 -5.24 -21.81
C ARG A 568 15.87 -5.28 -20.43
N LYS A 569 17.21 -5.41 -20.42
CA LYS A 569 17.98 -5.29 -19.16
C LYS A 569 17.80 -3.90 -18.58
N ASN A 570 17.52 -3.86 -17.27
CA ASN A 570 17.30 -2.62 -16.54
C ASN A 570 18.65 -1.94 -16.20
N GLU A 571 18.90 -0.78 -16.80
CA GLU A 571 20.14 0.00 -16.63
C GLU A 571 20.22 0.73 -15.27
N PHE A 572 19.09 0.84 -14.56
CA PHE A 572 19.03 1.48 -13.24
C PHE A 572 19.39 0.56 -12.08
N ILE A 573 19.58 -0.75 -12.31
CA ILE A 573 20.02 -1.64 -11.25
C ILE A 573 21.37 -1.14 -10.71
N PRO A 574 21.47 -0.85 -9.40
CA PRO A 574 22.67 -0.26 -8.84
C PRO A 574 23.87 -1.20 -9.00
N SER A 575 24.97 -0.66 -9.51
CA SER A 575 26.25 -1.34 -9.67
C SER A 575 27.21 -1.03 -8.52
N ASN A 576 27.05 0.13 -7.89
CA ASN A 576 27.81 0.57 -6.73
C ASN A 576 26.89 0.82 -5.53
N LEU A 577 27.16 0.12 -4.42
CA LEU A 577 26.46 0.26 -3.16
C LEU A 577 27.39 0.72 -2.04
N ASP A 578 28.54 1.30 -2.38
CA ASP A 578 29.48 1.82 -1.41
C ASP A 578 28.89 3.00 -0.65
N VAL A 579 29.12 3.03 0.65
CA VAL A 579 28.64 4.08 1.54
C VAL A 579 29.78 5.08 1.80
N ALA A 580 29.53 6.34 1.47
CA ALA A 580 30.43 7.45 1.72
C ALA A 580 30.42 7.80 3.22
N GLY A 581 31.41 7.34 3.95
CA GLY A 581 31.57 7.58 5.37
C GLY A 581 31.58 6.30 6.18
N THR A 582 32.20 6.39 7.33
CA THR A 582 32.25 5.30 8.32
C THR A 582 31.67 5.80 9.63
N PRO A 583 30.97 4.96 10.39
CA PRO A 583 30.53 5.33 11.72
C PRO A 583 31.74 5.77 12.56
N ASN A 584 31.77 7.02 12.95
CA ASN A 584 32.81 7.54 13.83
C ASN A 584 32.22 7.73 15.23
N ALA A 585 32.58 6.84 16.14
CA ALA A 585 32.07 6.83 17.51
C ALA A 585 32.43 8.12 18.33
N SER A 586 33.33 8.94 17.82
CA SER A 586 33.72 10.19 18.48
C SER A 586 32.94 11.42 18.01
N LEU A 587 32.12 11.30 16.95
CA LEU A 587 31.29 12.38 16.43
C LEU A 587 29.82 12.12 16.76
N SER A 588 29.17 13.09 17.38
CA SER A 588 27.70 13.05 17.50
C SER A 588 27.10 13.33 16.13
N PRO A 589 26.04 12.57 15.73
CA PRO A 589 25.33 12.85 14.49
C PRO A 589 24.82 14.29 14.46
N THR A 590 24.95 14.94 13.31
CA THR A 590 24.42 16.29 13.12
C THR A 590 22.90 16.22 12.93
N ASP A 591 22.17 17.16 13.55
CA ASP A 591 20.71 17.15 13.47
C ASP A 591 20.15 17.97 12.29
N ARG A 592 20.96 18.87 11.73
CA ARG A 592 20.50 19.82 10.70
C ARG A 592 21.35 19.75 9.43
N PRO A 593 20.72 19.95 8.26
CA PRO A 593 21.46 20.16 7.02
C PRO A 593 22.35 21.40 7.09
N GLN A 594 23.45 21.36 6.37
CA GLN A 594 24.38 22.51 6.20
C GLN A 594 24.02 23.26 4.93
N LEU A 595 24.03 24.59 5.00
CA LEU A 595 23.90 25.46 3.83
C LEU A 595 25.23 25.48 3.08
N LEU A 596 25.29 24.87 1.90
CA LEU A 596 26.50 24.79 1.07
C LEU A 596 26.63 25.98 0.09
N GLU A 597 25.49 26.49 -0.39
CA GLU A 597 25.44 27.57 -1.34
C GLU A 597 24.21 28.43 -1.11
N GLN A 598 24.37 29.74 -1.24
CA GLN A 598 23.30 30.73 -1.23
C GLN A 598 23.57 31.81 -2.24
N SER A 599 22.70 31.99 -3.21
CA SER A 599 22.76 33.01 -4.24
C SER A 599 21.34 33.53 -4.55
N PRO A 600 21.18 34.59 -5.31
CA PRO A 600 19.87 35.05 -5.79
C PRO A 600 19.13 33.95 -6.60
N LYS A 601 19.86 33.06 -7.26
CA LYS A 601 19.32 31.99 -8.10
C LYS A 601 18.98 30.71 -7.33
N ALA A 602 19.76 30.39 -6.29
CA ALA A 602 19.61 29.09 -5.61
C ALA A 602 20.06 29.08 -4.15
N ARG A 603 19.49 28.21 -3.34
CA ARG A 603 20.00 27.74 -2.05
C ARG A 603 20.17 26.23 -2.09
N LEU A 604 21.36 25.76 -1.65
CA LEU A 604 21.66 24.35 -1.53
C LEU A 604 21.90 23.96 -0.08
N TRP A 605 21.06 23.08 0.42
CA TRP A 605 21.23 22.42 1.72
C TRP A 605 21.73 21.01 1.53
N HIS A 606 22.61 20.54 2.40
CA HIS A 606 23.18 19.22 2.33
C HIS A 606 23.25 18.57 3.72
N LYS A 607 22.92 17.30 3.77
CA LYS A 607 23.07 16.44 4.95
C LYS A 607 23.61 15.09 4.52
N GLN A 608 24.90 14.83 4.73
CA GLN A 608 25.46 13.50 4.54
C GLN A 608 24.92 12.56 5.61
N ASP A 609 24.61 11.30 5.24
CA ASP A 609 24.15 10.30 6.17
C ASP A 609 25.24 9.96 7.19
N ASP A 610 24.95 10.19 8.46
CA ASP A 610 25.80 9.92 9.62
C ASP A 610 25.09 9.02 10.65
N ARG A 611 23.93 8.44 10.29
CA ARG A 611 23.09 7.64 11.19
C ARG A 611 22.79 6.24 10.65
N PHE A 612 22.38 6.15 9.39
CA PHE A 612 21.81 4.92 8.81
C PHE A 612 22.82 4.16 7.96
N PHE A 613 23.75 4.85 7.33
CA PHE A 613 24.80 4.27 6.47
C PHE A 613 24.21 3.39 5.36
N LEU A 614 23.18 3.92 4.68
CA LEU A 614 22.53 3.26 3.55
C LEU A 614 23.08 3.78 2.22
N PRO A 615 23.19 2.96 1.16
CA PRO A 615 23.55 3.39 -0.18
C PRO A 615 22.39 4.11 -0.87
N LYS A 616 21.72 5.00 -0.15
CA LYS A 616 20.53 5.73 -0.60
C LYS A 616 20.69 7.22 -0.38
N ALA A 617 20.03 8.00 -1.24
CA ALA A 617 19.96 9.43 -1.12
C ALA A 617 18.57 9.96 -1.50
N THR A 618 18.30 11.17 -1.05
CA THR A 618 17.11 11.94 -1.44
C THR A 618 17.55 13.30 -1.91
N VAL A 619 16.98 13.74 -3.04
CA VAL A 619 17.12 15.08 -3.59
C VAL A 619 15.72 15.70 -3.63
N ALA A 620 15.52 16.78 -2.89
CA ALA A 620 14.29 17.55 -2.90
C ALA A 620 14.57 18.92 -3.51
N LEU A 621 13.81 19.27 -4.54
CA LEU A 621 13.90 20.53 -5.29
C LEU A 621 12.57 21.24 -5.21
N LEU A 622 12.60 22.54 -4.89
CA LEU A 622 11.47 23.42 -5.10
C LEU A 622 11.89 24.49 -6.10
N LEU A 623 11.28 24.46 -7.27
CA LEU A 623 11.42 25.47 -8.32
C LEU A 623 10.41 26.58 -8.06
N ARG A 624 10.79 27.58 -7.24
CA ARG A 624 9.89 28.67 -6.86
C ARG A 624 9.64 29.61 -8.02
N THR A 625 8.35 29.78 -8.33
CA THR A 625 7.88 30.79 -9.29
C THR A 625 6.43 31.15 -9.04
N PRO A 626 6.03 32.43 -9.06
CA PRO A 626 4.65 32.83 -8.89
C PRO A 626 3.76 32.45 -10.09
N GLU A 627 4.36 32.07 -11.23
CA GLU A 627 3.62 31.71 -12.44
C GLU A 627 2.72 30.49 -12.25
N VAL A 628 3.08 29.56 -11.36
CA VAL A 628 2.31 28.30 -11.16
C VAL A 628 0.91 28.54 -10.62
N ASN A 629 0.67 29.60 -9.84
CA ASN A 629 -0.60 29.83 -9.15
C ASN A 629 -1.09 31.27 -9.22
N SER A 630 -0.64 32.06 -10.23
CA SER A 630 -1.03 33.46 -10.38
C SER A 630 -2.50 33.63 -10.78
N SER A 631 -3.13 32.62 -11.37
CA SER A 631 -4.54 32.58 -11.77
C SER A 631 -5.06 31.14 -11.78
N PRO A 632 -6.40 30.90 -11.81
CA PRO A 632 -6.96 29.56 -12.01
C PRO A 632 -6.40 28.90 -13.26
N ARG A 633 -6.24 29.68 -14.35
CA ARG A 633 -5.69 29.20 -15.62
C ARG A 633 -4.26 28.71 -15.50
N ASN A 634 -3.39 29.48 -14.81
CA ASN A 634 -2.02 29.09 -14.57
C ASN A 634 -1.93 27.87 -13.65
N ALA A 635 -2.80 27.75 -12.66
CA ALA A 635 -2.88 26.56 -11.81
C ALA A 635 -3.27 25.30 -12.62
N VAL A 636 -4.17 25.42 -13.59
CA VAL A 636 -4.53 24.33 -14.52
C VAL A 636 -3.35 23.99 -15.44
N LEU A 637 -2.72 25.00 -16.05
CA LEU A 637 -1.54 24.80 -16.91
C LEU A 637 -0.39 24.12 -16.16
N SER A 638 -0.11 24.52 -14.92
CA SER A 638 0.91 23.89 -14.08
C SER A 638 0.57 22.44 -13.77
N ARG A 639 -0.68 22.15 -13.43
CA ARG A 639 -1.12 20.78 -13.20
C ARG A 639 -0.99 19.93 -14.46
N MET A 640 -1.42 20.44 -15.60
CA MET A 640 -1.31 19.74 -16.89
C MET A 640 0.16 19.54 -17.29
N LEU A 641 1.04 20.52 -17.05
CA LEU A 641 2.48 20.36 -17.28
C LEU A 641 3.04 19.17 -16.51
N VAL A 642 2.75 19.10 -15.21
CA VAL A 642 3.21 18.01 -14.35
C VAL A 642 2.72 16.66 -14.88
N GLU A 643 1.44 16.54 -15.24
CA GLU A 643 0.87 15.30 -15.78
C GLU A 643 1.49 14.91 -17.13
N LEU A 644 1.71 15.88 -18.02
CA LEU A 644 2.37 15.65 -19.32
C LEU A 644 3.83 15.20 -19.15
N VAL A 645 4.55 15.74 -18.17
CA VAL A 645 5.92 15.30 -17.84
C VAL A 645 5.91 13.89 -17.28
N LYS A 646 5.03 13.57 -16.31
CA LYS A 646 4.87 12.21 -15.77
C LYS A 646 4.52 11.23 -16.89
N ASP A 647 3.63 11.62 -17.78
CA ASP A 647 3.26 10.83 -18.94
C ASP A 647 4.45 10.56 -19.89
N SER A 648 5.25 11.57 -20.18
CA SER A 648 6.42 11.41 -21.07
C SER A 648 7.54 10.56 -20.47
N LEU A 649 7.65 10.52 -19.14
CA LEU A 649 8.67 9.77 -18.41
C LEU A 649 8.27 8.32 -18.12
N CYS A 650 7.02 7.94 -18.26
CA CYS A 650 6.46 6.71 -17.75
C CYS A 650 7.30 5.47 -18.11
N GLU A 651 7.60 5.26 -19.40
CA GLU A 651 8.39 4.09 -19.87
C GLU A 651 9.81 4.07 -19.28
N TYR A 652 10.45 5.23 -19.18
CA TYR A 652 11.82 5.34 -18.69
C TYR A 652 11.90 5.24 -17.17
N SER A 653 10.99 5.91 -16.48
CA SER A 653 10.97 5.95 -15.02
C SER A 653 10.53 4.63 -14.39
N TYR A 654 9.80 3.79 -15.12
CA TYR A 654 9.41 2.48 -14.64
C TYR A 654 10.62 1.61 -14.29
N ASP A 655 11.64 1.56 -15.18
CA ASP A 655 12.87 0.82 -14.92
C ASP A 655 13.60 1.35 -13.67
N ALA A 656 13.57 2.67 -13.45
CA ALA A 656 14.12 3.29 -12.25
C ALA A 656 13.33 2.89 -10.98
N ASP A 657 11.99 2.92 -11.04
CA ASP A 657 11.12 2.55 -9.90
C ASP A 657 11.29 1.06 -9.53
N VAL A 658 11.35 0.18 -10.52
CA VAL A 658 11.64 -1.24 -10.32
C VAL A 658 13.01 -1.44 -9.66
N ALA A 659 14.01 -0.64 -10.04
CA ALA A 659 15.36 -0.67 -9.45
C ALA A 659 15.47 0.01 -8.08
N GLY A 660 14.37 0.53 -7.53
CA GLY A 660 14.32 1.16 -6.20
C GLY A 660 14.71 2.64 -6.17
N LEU A 661 14.68 3.30 -7.33
CA LEU A 661 14.68 4.75 -7.43
C LEU A 661 13.24 5.22 -7.68
N HIS A 662 12.90 6.37 -7.16
CA HIS A 662 11.59 6.97 -7.40
C HIS A 662 11.74 8.47 -7.60
N TYR A 663 10.80 9.05 -8.31
CA TYR A 663 10.63 10.48 -8.41
C TYR A 663 9.16 10.85 -8.20
N ASP A 664 8.96 12.06 -7.74
CA ASP A 664 7.65 12.69 -7.71
C ASP A 664 7.80 14.14 -8.17
N ILE A 665 6.85 14.60 -8.96
CA ILE A 665 6.76 15.99 -9.42
C ILE A 665 5.35 16.46 -9.12
N ASP A 666 5.21 17.61 -8.47
CA ASP A 666 3.89 18.21 -8.23
C ASP A 666 3.94 19.73 -8.32
N SER A 667 2.80 20.35 -8.64
CA SER A 667 2.65 21.79 -8.64
C SER A 667 1.99 22.25 -7.34
N HIS A 668 2.65 23.17 -6.65
CA HIS A 668 2.20 23.77 -5.41
C HIS A 668 1.85 25.26 -5.56
N LEU A 669 1.49 25.90 -4.45
CA LEU A 669 1.08 27.30 -4.46
C LEU A 669 2.22 28.28 -4.87
N ASP A 670 3.47 27.90 -4.64
CA ASP A 670 4.65 28.74 -4.83
C ASP A 670 5.70 28.19 -5.81
N GLY A 671 5.44 27.04 -6.43
CA GLY A 671 6.39 26.46 -7.36
C GLY A 671 6.04 25.05 -7.80
N ILE A 672 7.02 24.39 -8.40
CA ILE A 672 6.98 22.97 -8.77
C ILE A 672 7.97 22.24 -7.87
N ASP A 673 7.47 21.26 -7.13
CA ASP A 673 8.29 20.37 -6.32
C ASP A 673 8.73 19.16 -7.14
N ILE A 674 10.00 18.77 -6.96
CA ILE A 674 10.58 17.57 -7.54
C ILE A 674 11.32 16.84 -6.42
N VAL A 675 10.91 15.63 -6.12
CA VAL A 675 11.58 14.77 -5.13
C VAL A 675 12.07 13.51 -5.82
N LEU A 676 13.36 13.24 -5.68
CA LEU A 676 13.96 11.99 -6.14
C LEU A 676 14.55 11.25 -4.96
N GLY A 677 14.44 9.92 -4.95
CA GLY A 677 15.00 9.12 -3.88
C GLY A 677 15.36 7.71 -4.32
N GLY A 678 16.16 7.03 -3.50
CA GLY A 678 16.55 5.64 -3.74
C GLY A 678 18.07 5.45 -3.76
N TYR A 679 18.56 4.44 -4.48
CA TYR A 679 19.97 4.13 -4.56
C TYR A 679 20.76 5.27 -5.20
N ASN A 680 21.75 5.81 -4.47
CA ASN A 680 22.49 7.00 -4.90
C ASN A 680 23.33 6.82 -6.18
N ASP A 681 23.70 5.59 -6.54
CA ASP A 681 24.51 5.26 -7.72
C ASP A 681 23.88 5.80 -9.04
N LYS A 682 22.57 5.60 -9.21
CA LYS A 682 21.86 5.97 -10.44
C LYS A 682 20.98 7.22 -10.32
N LEU A 683 20.96 7.84 -9.14
CA LEU A 683 20.11 9.01 -8.86
C LEU A 683 20.45 10.24 -9.72
N PRO A 684 21.74 10.56 -10.04
CA PRO A 684 22.06 11.65 -10.97
C PRO A 684 21.46 11.45 -12.37
N HIS A 685 21.45 10.22 -12.87
CA HIS A 685 20.89 9.86 -14.17
C HIS A 685 19.38 10.09 -14.21
N LEU A 686 18.67 9.71 -13.14
CA LEU A 686 17.24 9.95 -13.01
C LEU A 686 16.95 11.46 -12.95
N LEU A 687 17.74 12.25 -12.21
CA LEU A 687 17.59 13.69 -12.14
C LEU A 687 17.73 14.35 -13.54
N GLU A 688 18.77 13.99 -14.30
CA GLU A 688 18.96 14.52 -15.66
C GLU A 688 17.78 14.19 -16.57
N SER A 689 17.22 12.98 -16.48
CA SER A 689 16.08 12.57 -17.28
C SER A 689 14.81 13.36 -16.93
N VAL A 690 14.56 13.57 -15.64
CA VAL A 690 13.45 14.39 -15.15
C VAL A 690 13.60 15.84 -15.63
N LEU A 691 14.79 16.43 -15.50
CA LEU A 691 15.05 17.79 -15.94
C LEU A 691 14.91 17.96 -17.45
N ASN A 692 15.36 16.98 -18.23
CA ASN A 692 15.19 16.96 -19.68
C ASN A 692 13.72 16.89 -20.08
N ALA A 693 12.94 16.00 -19.45
CA ALA A 693 11.51 15.88 -19.71
C ALA A 693 10.77 17.18 -19.36
N LEU A 694 11.13 17.81 -18.23
CA LEU A 694 10.50 19.04 -17.78
C LEU A 694 10.76 20.23 -18.70
N THR A 695 12.00 20.37 -19.22
CA THR A 695 12.44 21.56 -19.98
C THR A 695 12.35 21.41 -21.50
N LYS A 696 12.39 20.19 -22.01
CA LYS A 696 12.37 19.89 -23.45
C LYS A 696 11.09 19.23 -23.93
N LEU A 697 10.06 19.19 -23.10
CA LEU A 697 8.76 18.64 -23.44
C LEU A 697 8.22 19.29 -24.73
N GLN A 698 7.92 18.46 -25.70
CA GLN A 698 7.15 18.85 -26.88
C GLN A 698 5.72 18.34 -26.70
N VAL A 699 4.77 19.24 -26.72
CA VAL A 699 3.36 18.91 -26.46
C VAL A 699 2.79 18.16 -27.65
N ASP A 700 2.65 16.84 -27.53
CA ASP A 700 1.94 16.01 -28.51
C ASP A 700 0.43 16.24 -28.37
N PRO A 701 -0.30 16.60 -29.46
CA PRO A 701 -1.72 16.92 -29.37
C PRO A 701 -2.60 15.73 -28.90
N LYS A 702 -2.24 14.48 -29.21
CA LYS A 702 -3.00 13.31 -28.75
C LYS A 702 -2.80 13.09 -27.26
N ARG A 703 -1.56 13.12 -26.78
CA ARG A 703 -1.25 12.98 -25.33
C ARG A 703 -1.84 14.13 -24.54
N PHE A 704 -1.78 15.35 -25.07
CA PHE A 704 -2.43 16.51 -24.47
C PHE A 704 -3.92 16.29 -24.31
N ALA A 705 -4.63 15.81 -25.31
CA ALA A 705 -6.07 15.56 -25.25
C ALA A 705 -6.44 14.54 -24.15
N ILE A 706 -5.63 13.49 -23.99
CA ILE A 706 -5.82 12.47 -22.95
C ILE A 706 -5.61 13.07 -21.55
N VAL A 707 -4.51 13.77 -21.34
CA VAL A 707 -4.19 14.41 -20.04
C VAL A 707 -5.22 15.50 -19.72
N HIS A 708 -5.65 16.27 -20.73
CA HIS A 708 -6.69 17.28 -20.58
C HIS A 708 -8.02 16.67 -20.12
N ASP A 709 -8.48 15.57 -20.74
CA ASP A 709 -9.68 14.84 -20.33
C ASP A 709 -9.55 14.31 -18.89
N GLN A 710 -8.39 13.77 -18.54
CA GLN A 710 -8.12 13.25 -17.19
C GLN A 710 -8.16 14.37 -16.13
N VAL A 711 -7.52 15.51 -16.37
CA VAL A 711 -7.52 16.66 -15.45
C VAL A 711 -8.94 17.26 -15.32
N ARG A 712 -9.68 17.40 -16.44
CA ARG A 712 -11.07 17.85 -16.43
C ARG A 712 -11.97 16.92 -15.60
N ARG A 713 -11.90 15.61 -15.82
CA ARG A 713 -12.67 14.61 -15.05
C ARG A 713 -12.34 14.65 -13.55
N ASN A 714 -11.09 14.86 -13.18
CA ASN A 714 -10.70 14.99 -11.78
C ASN A 714 -11.38 16.19 -11.12
N TYR A 715 -11.49 17.32 -11.81
CA TYR A 715 -12.24 18.48 -11.30
C TYR A 715 -13.76 18.24 -11.23
N GLU A 716 -14.33 17.56 -12.22
CA GLU A 716 -15.76 17.21 -12.22
C GLU A 716 -16.10 16.18 -11.14
N ASN A 717 -15.26 15.18 -10.95
CA ASN A 717 -15.44 14.14 -9.93
C ASN A 717 -15.32 14.68 -8.50
N PHE A 718 -14.74 15.88 -8.30
CA PHE A 718 -14.64 16.50 -6.98
C PHE A 718 -16.01 16.64 -6.31
N ASP A 719 -17.05 16.99 -7.04
CA ASP A 719 -18.41 17.13 -6.50
C ASP A 719 -19.02 15.79 -6.03
N LEU A 720 -18.45 14.69 -6.46
CA LEU A 720 -18.85 13.32 -6.10
C LEU A 720 -17.97 12.72 -4.97
N GLU A 721 -17.04 13.50 -4.42
CA GLU A 721 -16.26 13.09 -3.25
C GLU A 721 -17.09 13.05 -1.96
N GLU A 722 -16.59 12.33 -0.96
CA GLU A 722 -17.26 12.23 0.34
C GLU A 722 -17.32 13.58 1.08
N PRO A 723 -18.38 13.87 1.83
CA PRO A 723 -18.57 15.15 2.51
C PRO A 723 -17.39 15.59 3.41
N TYR A 724 -16.67 14.65 4.04
CA TYR A 724 -15.53 15.00 4.87
C TYR A 724 -14.36 15.56 4.04
N GLN A 725 -14.18 15.11 2.80
CA GLN A 725 -13.14 15.60 1.89
C GLN A 725 -13.44 17.07 1.51
N HIS A 726 -14.70 17.37 1.25
CA HIS A 726 -15.14 18.76 1.03
C HIS A 726 -14.90 19.64 2.27
N ALA A 727 -15.23 19.15 3.46
CA ALA A 727 -15.04 19.89 4.70
C ALA A 727 -13.56 20.23 4.92
N VAL A 728 -12.65 19.26 4.80
CA VAL A 728 -11.19 19.49 4.90
C VAL A 728 -10.68 20.42 3.80
N TYR A 729 -11.14 20.23 2.56
CA TYR A 729 -10.75 21.07 1.44
C TYR A 729 -11.13 22.55 1.65
N TYR A 730 -12.37 22.83 2.05
CA TYR A 730 -12.82 24.20 2.26
C TYR A 730 -12.28 24.84 3.52
N SER A 731 -11.98 24.07 4.58
CA SER A 731 -11.24 24.59 5.74
C SER A 731 -9.83 25.05 5.35
N THR A 732 -9.15 24.29 4.51
CA THR A 732 -7.85 24.68 3.94
C THR A 732 -7.96 25.93 3.04
N TYR A 733 -8.97 25.96 2.17
CA TYR A 733 -9.24 27.11 1.29
C TYR A 733 -9.44 28.41 2.08
N LEU A 734 -10.25 28.38 3.13
CA LEU A 734 -10.54 29.53 3.99
C LEU A 734 -9.32 30.09 4.72
N LEU A 735 -8.32 29.26 4.98
CA LEU A 735 -7.12 29.61 5.73
C LEU A 735 -5.89 29.91 4.85
N THR A 736 -6.00 29.71 3.54
CA THR A 736 -4.90 29.90 2.59
C THR A 736 -5.03 31.22 1.83
N GLU A 737 -3.96 32.05 1.80
CA GLU A 737 -3.99 33.36 1.18
C GLU A 737 -4.31 33.35 -0.33
N ARG A 738 -3.80 32.33 -1.07
CA ARG A 738 -4.00 32.19 -2.51
C ARG A 738 -4.26 30.73 -2.86
N MET A 739 -5.50 30.37 -2.94
CA MET A 739 -5.94 29.05 -3.38
C MET A 739 -7.11 29.21 -4.34
N TRP A 740 -7.07 28.55 -5.48
CA TRP A 740 -8.17 28.49 -6.45
C TRP A 740 -9.00 27.25 -6.21
N THR A 741 -10.31 27.39 -6.19
CA THR A 741 -11.24 26.27 -6.03
C THR A 741 -11.24 25.33 -7.23
N GLN A 742 -11.70 24.09 -7.04
CA GLN A 742 -11.84 23.13 -8.14
C GLN A 742 -12.82 23.64 -9.21
N HIS A 743 -13.88 24.35 -8.81
CA HIS A 743 -14.83 24.94 -9.74
C HIS A 743 -14.23 26.09 -10.58
N GLU A 744 -13.39 26.96 -9.97
CA GLU A 744 -12.70 28.01 -10.73
C GLU A 744 -11.73 27.41 -11.77
N LYS A 745 -11.07 26.29 -11.40
CA LYS A 745 -10.21 25.53 -12.33
C LYS A 745 -11.01 24.84 -13.43
N LEU A 746 -12.15 24.22 -13.07
CA LEU A 746 -13.03 23.59 -14.02
C LEU A 746 -13.58 24.57 -15.06
N ASN A 747 -13.89 25.80 -14.66
CA ASN A 747 -14.39 26.83 -15.57
C ASN A 747 -13.39 27.24 -16.65
N VAL A 748 -12.09 27.00 -16.46
CA VAL A 748 -11.04 27.43 -17.40
C VAL A 748 -10.35 26.26 -18.12
N VAL A 749 -10.46 25.04 -17.63
CA VAL A 749 -9.73 23.89 -18.20
C VAL A 749 -10.11 23.64 -19.66
N ASN A 750 -11.39 23.76 -20.02
CA ASN A 750 -11.88 23.47 -21.37
C ASN A 750 -11.32 24.42 -22.46
N ASP A 751 -10.83 25.59 -22.06
CA ASP A 751 -10.29 26.60 -22.99
C ASP A 751 -8.77 26.49 -23.17
N VAL A 752 -8.11 25.55 -22.47
CA VAL A 752 -6.66 25.36 -22.58
C VAL A 752 -6.30 24.60 -23.87
N SER A 753 -5.35 25.13 -24.62
CA SER A 753 -4.90 24.54 -25.90
C SER A 753 -3.48 23.99 -25.86
N PRO A 754 -3.12 23.05 -26.77
CA PRO A 754 -1.74 22.54 -26.87
C PRO A 754 -0.71 23.66 -27.14
N HIS A 755 -1.05 24.64 -27.95
CA HIS A 755 -0.18 25.78 -28.25
C HIS A 755 0.09 26.61 -26.99
N GLU A 756 -0.96 26.97 -26.26
CA GLU A 756 -0.81 27.71 -25.00
C GLU A 756 0.00 26.91 -23.98
N MET A 757 -0.17 25.59 -23.91
CA MET A 757 0.64 24.74 -23.05
C MET A 757 2.13 24.79 -23.42
N GLN A 758 2.45 24.76 -24.72
CA GLN A 758 3.84 24.87 -25.20
C GLN A 758 4.46 26.24 -24.85
N ASP A 759 3.69 27.33 -24.99
CA ASP A 759 4.13 28.69 -24.63
C ASP A 759 4.32 28.80 -23.10
N TYR A 760 3.46 28.16 -22.32
CA TYR A 760 3.53 28.17 -20.85
C TYR A 760 4.81 27.49 -20.33
N ILE A 761 5.26 26.39 -20.95
CA ILE A 761 6.50 25.70 -20.58
C ILE A 761 7.69 26.66 -20.64
N GLY A 762 7.80 27.45 -21.71
CA GLY A 762 8.86 28.45 -21.84
C GLY A 762 8.78 29.56 -20.80
N LYS A 763 7.57 29.93 -20.38
CA LYS A 763 7.33 31.02 -19.45
C LYS A 763 7.57 30.63 -18.01
N VAL A 764 7.06 29.46 -17.57
CA VAL A 764 7.08 29.04 -16.15
C VAL A 764 8.50 28.91 -15.62
N PHE A 765 9.47 28.53 -16.47
CA PHE A 765 10.86 28.34 -16.08
C PHE A 765 11.75 29.57 -16.36
N SER A 766 11.21 30.67 -16.86
CA SER A 766 12.03 31.85 -17.23
C SER A 766 12.62 32.55 -16.02
N ARG A 767 11.90 32.60 -14.89
CA ARG A 767 12.36 33.24 -13.64
C ARG A 767 12.08 32.37 -12.46
N LEU A 768 13.11 31.90 -11.78
CA LEU A 768 13.04 30.96 -10.69
C LEU A 768 13.92 31.35 -9.50
N HIS A 769 13.60 30.79 -8.33
CA HIS A 769 14.56 30.56 -7.27
C HIS A 769 14.52 29.06 -6.93
N VAL A 770 15.68 28.42 -6.94
CA VAL A 770 15.80 26.97 -6.67
C VAL A 770 16.15 26.75 -5.21
N ASP A 771 15.26 26.16 -4.46
CA ASP A 771 15.56 25.60 -3.13
C ASP A 771 15.86 24.11 -3.28
N MET A 772 17.04 23.67 -2.88
CA MET A 772 17.48 22.29 -3.02
C MET A 772 18.00 21.73 -1.71
N LEU A 773 17.51 20.56 -1.33
CA LEU A 773 18.03 19.75 -0.23
C LEU A 773 18.53 18.42 -0.78
N VAL A 774 19.79 18.10 -0.49
CA VAL A 774 20.40 16.81 -0.81
C VAL A 774 20.77 16.13 0.50
N GLN A 775 20.24 14.95 0.75
CA GLN A 775 20.54 14.18 1.95
C GLN A 775 20.78 12.71 1.65
N GLY A 776 21.57 12.03 2.50
CA GLY A 776 21.84 10.60 2.40
C GLY A 776 23.30 10.31 2.03
N ASN A 777 23.51 9.24 1.27
CA ASN A 777 24.83 8.79 0.85
C ASN A 777 25.36 9.64 -0.33
N VAL A 778 25.56 10.91 -0.10
CA VAL A 778 26.04 11.89 -1.09
C VAL A 778 27.02 12.84 -0.42
N THR A 779 28.18 13.07 -1.02
CA THR A 779 29.16 14.05 -0.52
C THR A 779 28.74 15.49 -0.85
N SER A 780 29.36 16.47 -0.17
CA SER A 780 29.10 17.89 -0.46
C SER A 780 29.46 18.27 -1.89
N GLU A 781 30.48 17.65 -2.49
CA GLU A 781 30.89 17.89 -3.88
C GLU A 781 29.86 17.36 -4.85
N GLN A 782 29.35 16.14 -4.61
CA GLN A 782 28.28 15.53 -5.40
C GLN A 782 27.00 16.39 -5.31
N ALA A 783 26.66 16.89 -4.11
CA ALA A 783 25.51 17.76 -3.94
C ALA A 783 25.63 19.07 -4.78
N ARG A 784 26.83 19.69 -4.82
CA ARG A 784 27.09 20.84 -5.70
C ARG A 784 26.97 20.48 -7.18
N SER A 785 27.47 19.30 -7.57
CA SER A 785 27.35 18.83 -8.96
C SER A 785 25.90 18.64 -9.39
N LEU A 786 25.04 18.13 -8.49
CA LEU A 786 23.60 18.00 -8.74
C LEU A 786 22.93 19.38 -8.93
N LEU A 787 23.25 20.37 -8.07
CA LEU A 787 22.74 21.73 -8.26
C LEU A 787 23.21 22.34 -9.59
N HIS A 788 24.47 22.13 -9.95
CA HIS A 788 25.01 22.59 -11.21
C HIS A 788 24.27 21.96 -12.42
N ALA A 789 23.95 20.68 -12.35
CA ALA A 789 23.14 20.01 -13.37
C ALA A 789 21.76 20.67 -13.51
N VAL A 790 21.08 20.99 -12.39
CA VAL A 790 19.80 21.71 -12.41
C VAL A 790 19.96 23.05 -13.13
N GLN A 791 20.99 23.85 -12.79
CA GLN A 791 21.23 25.16 -13.36
C GLN A 791 21.66 25.13 -14.85
N GLN A 792 22.23 24.02 -15.30
CA GLN A 792 22.58 23.83 -16.72
C GLN A 792 21.38 23.45 -17.58
N HIS A 793 20.46 22.61 -17.02
CA HIS A 793 19.27 22.15 -17.75
C HIS A 793 18.18 23.20 -17.78
N ILE A 794 18.03 23.99 -16.71
CA ILE A 794 17.01 25.04 -16.63
C ILE A 794 17.72 26.41 -16.79
N ALA A 795 17.60 27.00 -17.96
CA ALA A 795 18.10 28.38 -18.22
C ALA A 795 17.08 29.37 -17.64
N TYR A 796 17.41 30.03 -16.52
CA TYR A 796 16.50 30.94 -15.83
C TYR A 796 17.21 32.17 -15.28
N ASP A 797 16.44 33.26 -15.15
CA ASP A 797 16.85 34.45 -14.40
C ASP A 797 16.44 34.31 -12.92
N ALA A 798 17.16 35.01 -12.04
CA ALA A 798 16.84 35.03 -10.64
C ALA A 798 15.44 35.63 -10.40
N LEU A 799 14.65 34.96 -9.56
CA LEU A 799 13.36 35.47 -9.10
C LEU A 799 13.61 36.71 -8.22
N PRO A 800 12.99 37.87 -8.53
CA PRO A 800 13.11 39.06 -7.68
C PRO A 800 12.69 38.78 -6.25
N PRO A 801 13.36 39.32 -5.22
CA PRO A 801 13.04 39.04 -3.82
C PRO A 801 11.59 39.33 -3.42
N GLN A 802 10.94 40.31 -4.03
CA GLN A 802 9.51 40.60 -3.78
C GLN A 802 8.56 39.55 -4.34
N ASP A 803 8.99 38.75 -5.33
CA ASP A 803 8.22 37.69 -5.95
C ASP A 803 8.51 36.30 -5.29
N ASN A 804 9.60 36.20 -4.52
CA ASN A 804 9.98 35.01 -3.77
C ASN A 804 9.27 34.97 -2.40
N VAL A 805 7.96 34.90 -2.42
CA VAL A 805 7.11 34.92 -1.22
C VAL A 805 6.60 33.50 -0.96
N PRO A 806 6.90 32.91 0.22
CA PRO A 806 6.35 31.59 0.59
C PRO A 806 4.82 31.68 0.76
N PRO A 807 4.13 30.55 0.63
CA PRO A 807 2.70 30.46 0.93
C PRO A 807 2.41 30.95 2.35
N ARG A 808 1.34 31.70 2.51
CA ARG A 808 0.92 32.25 3.80
C ARG A 808 -0.45 31.74 4.19
N SER A 809 -0.60 31.45 5.48
CA SER A 809 -1.90 31.18 6.07
C SER A 809 -2.47 32.45 6.68
N LEU A 810 -3.79 32.57 6.66
CA LEU A 810 -4.50 33.66 7.29
C LEU A 810 -4.46 33.48 8.81
N VAL A 811 -4.12 34.54 9.53
CA VAL A 811 -4.22 34.60 10.98
C VAL A 811 -5.54 35.26 11.35
N LEU A 812 -6.44 34.47 11.94
CA LEU A 812 -7.73 34.98 12.39
C LEU A 812 -7.56 35.84 13.65
N ALA A 813 -8.28 36.95 13.74
CA ALA A 813 -8.27 37.79 14.93
C ALA A 813 -8.90 37.01 16.14
N PRO A 814 -8.41 37.22 17.38
CA PRO A 814 -9.02 36.59 18.55
C PRO A 814 -10.54 36.87 18.63
N GLY A 815 -11.32 35.82 18.85
CA GLY A 815 -12.78 35.88 18.90
C GLY A 815 -13.48 35.77 17.54
N THR A 816 -12.72 35.64 16.42
CA THR A 816 -13.32 35.38 15.11
C THR A 816 -13.97 34.00 15.12
N ASN A 817 -15.21 33.93 14.67
CA ASN A 817 -15.97 32.69 14.53
C ASN A 817 -16.61 32.71 13.14
N ILE A 818 -16.15 31.79 12.27
CA ILE A 818 -16.61 31.66 10.89
C ILE A 818 -17.31 30.31 10.74
N ALA A 819 -18.55 30.31 10.30
CA ALA A 819 -19.27 29.11 9.94
C ALA A 819 -19.46 29.07 8.41
N TRP A 820 -18.72 28.18 7.75
CA TRP A 820 -18.90 27.89 6.32
C TRP A 820 -19.86 26.71 6.17
N ARG A 821 -20.97 26.91 5.48
CA ARG A 821 -21.98 25.88 5.27
C ARG A 821 -22.18 25.66 3.78
N MET A 822 -22.15 24.39 3.36
CA MET A 822 -22.39 23.96 1.98
C MET A 822 -23.36 22.78 1.94
N PRO A 823 -24.24 22.70 0.95
CA PRO A 823 -24.96 21.46 0.66
C PRO A 823 -23.96 20.43 0.12
N VAL A 824 -24.23 19.15 0.38
CA VAL A 824 -23.52 18.05 -0.31
C VAL A 824 -23.92 18.08 -1.78
N ALA A 825 -22.95 18.16 -2.69
CA ALA A 825 -23.19 18.29 -4.13
C ALA A 825 -23.87 17.02 -4.70
N ASN A 826 -23.39 15.84 -4.29
CA ASN A 826 -24.02 14.56 -4.62
C ASN A 826 -25.29 14.36 -3.77
N LYS A 827 -26.46 14.54 -4.39
CA LYS A 827 -27.77 14.42 -3.70
C LYS A 827 -28.11 13.00 -3.25
N ASP A 828 -27.47 12.01 -3.83
CA ASP A 828 -27.64 10.59 -3.44
C ASP A 828 -26.79 10.22 -2.24
N ASN A 829 -25.85 11.07 -1.83
CA ASN A 829 -25.05 10.87 -0.63
C ASN A 829 -25.79 11.44 0.59
N ASN A 830 -26.15 10.56 1.52
CA ASN A 830 -26.87 10.91 2.74
C ASN A 830 -25.96 11.29 3.93
N ASN A 831 -24.64 11.26 3.72
CA ASN A 831 -23.70 11.63 4.76
C ASN A 831 -23.57 13.15 4.91
N SER A 832 -23.18 13.59 6.08
CA SER A 832 -22.79 14.97 6.34
C SER A 832 -21.51 14.99 7.18
N SER A 833 -20.75 16.05 7.06
CA SER A 833 -19.48 16.21 7.77
C SER A 833 -19.38 17.59 8.39
N LEU A 834 -18.67 17.68 9.50
CA LEU A 834 -18.30 18.91 10.17
C LEU A 834 -16.81 18.87 10.48
N GLU A 835 -16.09 19.87 9.98
CA GLU A 835 -14.70 20.16 10.34
C GLU A 835 -14.66 21.31 11.32
N TYR A 836 -14.01 21.14 12.45
CA TYR A 836 -13.79 22.18 13.45
C TYR A 836 -12.29 22.45 13.59
N TYR A 837 -11.87 23.66 13.22
CA TYR A 837 -10.47 24.09 13.20
C TYR A 837 -10.13 24.99 14.41
#